data_5a6861ecfc983d42a7ee1d347b84450a
#
_entry.id   5a6861ecfc983d42a7ee1d347b84450a
#
_cell.length_a   1.000
_cell.length_b   1.000
_cell.length_c   1.000
_cell.angle_alpha   90.00
_cell.angle_beta   90.00
_cell.angle_gamma   90.00
#
_symmetry.space_group_name_H-M   'P 1'
#
loop_
_entity.id
_entity.type
_entity.pdbx_description
1 polymer ?
#
loop_
_entity_poly.entity_id
_entity_poly.type
_entity_poly.pdbx_seq_one_letter_code
_entity_poly.pdbx_strand_id
1 'polypeptide(L)'
;VAVKVLDRSRIGHDSEARFRQERQILAALEYPNIARLLDGGITDDGYAFIVMELVEGQPIDRYSDTAGLTLNERLRLFLPVCRAVQSAHGRLVVHRDLKPANVLVTRDGTVKLLDFGIAKLLGDRPSSVEAVETRVGVTPMTPAYAAPEQIAGRPVTTATDIYQLGEILHLLLTGHRAFEDDRGWAAMLARVESHRVRAPSSWATRDGPADVGEDDREATRSATELATLRGTTARRLKRQLSGDLDTIILTAMQTEPERRYLSAEDMARDIERYLSGQPLLAHPDSLSYRFTKLVRRHPLGAVLSTLVAAVMLVLGSRLTQEYRRAELEAAKATAVTDFMVGLFEQPDPEAVAVDTLTVAALLETGALRIEEELVDQPVVQAAVMSAVGRAFLGLGRLDEAEALFEAALERHREHLPPDHPDAASSLEDMGEVKFNRTALDEAEEYFRAALEASRSAYGWRSREVARNLGSLALILHQKGQVDEALATYHEAVETARQAGPLDAESTDILMNLGWLHARQARWQESEALFLEALALRRALLGTGHATVGNALIGLSHVESRTGRLDSALAHSSQALAIFEEVFGSESTRLSGPLISLGNGYLRAGRLDEGEAAYRRALELVSRTWGPSSPNTARINNDLGNLLRDRGQFAESEDHLRAAVAGYDASLGESHYFTGIALNNLASTLGALGRLDEAQEVLERAIGIFEAEGFVESPTMGRALTLLGNLRIQAGEAQAAEGALREALTIWESAETPDPVQLSQTKAQLGRALFLTDRAEEAEPLLTDAYAEMRQVGGEAHPVSRRVAGWLVDLYITLDRPAQADVFRSLSEG
;
A
#
# COMPACT_ATOMS: atom_id res chain seq x y z
N VAL A 1 77.60 -2.75 35.44
CA VAL A 1 78.16 -3.28 34.17
C VAL A 1 78.24 -4.79 34.24
N ALA A 2 78.06 -5.46 33.11
CA ALA A 2 78.29 -6.87 32.92
C ALA A 2 79.51 -7.08 32.08
N VAL A 3 80.40 -8.07 32.51
CA VAL A 3 81.57 -8.39 31.77
C VAL A 3 81.47 -9.82 31.26
N LYS A 4 81.62 -9.95 29.94
CA LYS A 4 81.60 -11.23 29.25
C LYS A 4 82.99 -11.55 28.76
N VAL A 5 83.58 -12.64 29.27
CA VAL A 5 84.94 -13.11 28.87
C VAL A 5 84.74 -14.24 27.87
N LEU A 6 85.50 -14.15 26.78
CA LEU A 6 85.46 -15.17 25.70
C LEU A 6 86.64 -16.13 25.86
N ASP A 7 86.39 -17.41 25.60
CA ASP A 7 87.41 -18.48 25.76
C ASP A 7 88.58 -18.28 24.77
N ARG A 8 89.79 -18.35 25.35
CA ARG A 8 91.06 -18.22 24.61
C ARG A 8 91.27 -19.21 23.45
N SER A 9 90.64 -20.39 23.57
CA SER A 9 90.75 -21.42 22.52
C SER A 9 90.07 -21.03 21.19
N ARG A 10 89.38 -19.94 21.16
CA ARG A 10 88.57 -19.46 20.01
C ARG A 10 89.16 -18.24 19.31
N ILE A 11 90.38 -17.80 19.78
CA ILE A 11 91.04 -16.56 19.22
C ILE A 11 92.30 -16.95 18.45
N GLY A 12 92.19 -17.12 17.09
CA GLY A 12 93.33 -17.28 16.23
C GLY A 12 93.98 -15.93 15.87
N HIS A 13 95.22 -15.94 15.35
CA HIS A 13 95.96 -14.70 15.06
C HIS A 13 95.31 -13.69 14.13
N ASP A 14 94.39 -14.13 13.26
CA ASP A 14 93.58 -13.26 12.38
C ASP A 14 92.29 -12.75 13.09
N SER A 15 91.95 -13.22 14.26
CA SER A 15 90.71 -12.96 14.90
C SER A 15 90.72 -11.63 15.70
N GLU A 16 91.92 -11.14 16.09
CA GLU A 16 92.08 -9.92 16.87
C GLU A 16 91.63 -8.67 16.11
N ALA A 17 91.99 -8.57 14.84
CA ALA A 17 91.63 -7.42 13.98
C ALA A 17 90.13 -7.40 13.74
N ARG A 18 89.55 -8.59 13.54
CA ARG A 18 88.10 -8.74 13.36
C ARG A 18 87.33 -8.42 14.64
N PHE A 19 87.82 -8.83 15.81
CA PHE A 19 87.18 -8.53 17.07
C PHE A 19 87.17 -6.99 17.29
N ARG A 20 88.28 -6.27 17.03
CA ARG A 20 88.36 -4.82 17.15
C ARG A 20 87.38 -4.11 16.21
N GLN A 21 87.28 -4.56 14.96
CA GLN A 21 86.33 -4.01 13.98
C GLN A 21 84.86 -4.21 14.38
N GLU A 22 84.51 -5.41 14.80
CA GLU A 22 83.12 -5.70 15.26
C GLU A 22 82.79 -5.00 16.55
N ARG A 23 83.71 -4.87 17.49
CA ARG A 23 83.53 -4.05 18.69
C ARG A 23 83.20 -2.60 18.36
N GLN A 24 83.86 -2.03 17.31
CA GLN A 24 83.53 -0.66 16.87
C GLN A 24 82.12 -0.56 16.27
N ILE A 25 81.78 -1.53 15.50
CA ILE A 25 80.41 -1.58 14.90
C ILE A 25 79.35 -1.71 16.01
N LEU A 26 79.54 -2.62 16.97
CA LEU A 26 78.62 -2.83 18.06
C LEU A 26 78.55 -1.66 19.02
N ALA A 27 79.76 -0.97 19.27
CA ALA A 27 79.74 0.22 20.10
C ALA A 27 79.00 1.41 19.47
N ALA A 28 78.79 1.37 18.14
CA ALA A 28 77.97 2.35 17.42
C ALA A 28 76.50 2.05 17.45
N LEU A 29 76.08 0.89 17.99
CA LEU A 29 74.63 0.52 18.13
C LEU A 29 74.03 1.24 19.35
N GLU A 30 73.62 2.48 19.20
CA GLU A 30 72.88 3.19 20.21
C GLU A 30 71.34 3.11 19.86
N TYR A 31 70.60 2.30 20.61
CA TYR A 31 69.15 2.17 20.50
C TYR A 31 68.59 1.86 21.87
N PRO A 32 67.45 2.46 22.30
CA PRO A 32 66.93 2.31 23.65
C PRO A 32 66.70 0.86 24.08
N ASN A 33 66.32 0.00 23.12
CA ASN A 33 65.99 -1.42 23.38
C ASN A 33 67.20 -2.35 23.06
N ILE A 34 68.37 -1.86 22.89
CA ILE A 34 69.62 -2.64 22.80
C ILE A 34 70.52 -2.31 24.01
N ALA A 35 71.10 -3.33 24.66
CA ALA A 35 72.07 -3.11 25.75
C ALA A 35 73.31 -2.50 25.19
N ARG A 36 73.74 -1.36 25.79
CA ARG A 36 74.90 -0.61 25.31
C ARG A 36 76.22 -1.36 25.53
N LEU A 37 77.03 -1.47 24.52
CA LEU A 37 78.40 -1.86 24.65
C LEU A 37 79.20 -0.68 25.24
N LEU A 38 79.75 -0.84 26.41
CA LEU A 38 80.46 0.22 27.12
C LEU A 38 81.98 0.19 26.82
N ASP A 39 82.56 -1.00 26.82
CA ASP A 39 84.01 -1.21 26.53
C ASP A 39 84.22 -2.66 26.11
N GLY A 40 85.43 -2.98 25.66
CA GLY A 40 85.90 -4.32 25.36
C GLY A 40 87.35 -4.31 24.90
N GLY A 41 88.04 -5.39 25.13
CA GLY A 41 89.39 -5.54 24.82
C GLY A 41 89.90 -6.97 24.86
N ILE A 42 91.21 -7.11 24.83
CA ILE A 42 91.89 -8.38 25.02
C ILE A 42 92.87 -8.18 26.17
N THR A 43 92.78 -9.01 27.16
CA THR A 43 93.68 -8.98 28.34
C THR A 43 95.09 -9.39 27.95
N ASP A 44 96.09 -9.04 28.78
CA ASP A 44 97.51 -9.43 28.58
C ASP A 44 97.70 -10.93 28.45
N ASP A 45 96.82 -11.71 29.11
CA ASP A 45 96.75 -13.17 29.06
C ASP A 45 96.03 -13.71 27.81
N GLY A 46 95.59 -12.82 26.86
CA GLY A 46 94.96 -13.20 25.57
C GLY A 46 93.49 -13.51 25.63
N TYR A 47 92.78 -13.19 26.70
CA TYR A 47 91.27 -13.33 26.78
C TYR A 47 90.59 -12.10 26.21
N ALA A 48 89.68 -12.30 25.22
CA ALA A 48 88.85 -11.22 24.78
C ALA A 48 87.70 -11.03 25.80
N PHE A 49 87.45 -9.76 26.13
CA PHE A 49 86.27 -9.44 26.98
C PHE A 49 85.47 -8.28 26.39
N ILE A 50 84.22 -8.27 26.78
CA ILE A 50 83.26 -7.22 26.44
C ILE A 50 82.58 -6.71 27.72
N VAL A 51 82.50 -5.42 27.88
CA VAL A 51 81.84 -4.73 28.96
C VAL A 51 80.57 -4.10 28.40
N MET A 52 79.47 -4.46 28.97
CA MET A 52 78.12 -3.99 28.52
C MET A 52 77.25 -3.48 29.69
N GLU A 53 76.18 -2.79 29.37
CA GLU A 53 75.12 -2.40 30.29
C GLU A 53 74.66 -3.63 31.04
N LEU A 54 74.60 -3.55 32.39
CA LEU A 54 73.97 -4.59 33.22
C LEU A 54 72.45 -4.37 33.15
N VAL A 55 71.78 -5.31 32.57
CA VAL A 55 70.29 -5.27 32.46
C VAL A 55 69.73 -6.20 33.56
N GLU A 56 69.07 -5.57 34.57
CA GLU A 56 68.36 -6.30 35.57
C GLU A 56 66.92 -6.58 35.04
N GLY A 57 66.67 -7.78 34.55
CA GLY A 57 65.37 -8.18 33.93
C GLY A 57 65.19 -9.69 33.88
N GLN A 58 64.03 -10.07 33.41
CA GLN A 58 63.68 -11.49 33.15
C GLN A 58 63.62 -11.73 31.62
N PRO A 59 63.89 -12.96 31.16
CA PRO A 59 63.64 -13.34 29.77
C PRO A 59 62.18 -13.06 29.40
N ILE A 60 61.98 -12.59 28.17
CA ILE A 60 60.68 -12.08 27.66
C ILE A 60 59.53 -13.09 27.77
N ASP A 61 59.81 -14.39 27.62
CA ASP A 61 58.87 -15.49 27.83
C ASP A 61 58.45 -15.66 29.28
N ARG A 62 59.44 -15.69 30.22
CA ARG A 62 59.18 -15.77 31.66
C ARG A 62 58.49 -14.51 32.17
N TYR A 63 58.91 -13.34 31.76
CA TYR A 63 58.22 -12.10 32.11
C TYR A 63 56.75 -12.11 31.68
N SER A 64 56.51 -12.50 30.39
CA SER A 64 55.15 -12.56 29.83
C SER A 64 54.24 -13.52 30.57
N ASP A 65 54.77 -14.67 31.03
CA ASP A 65 54.01 -15.70 31.79
C ASP A 65 53.81 -15.23 33.24
N THR A 66 54.85 -14.70 33.92
CA THR A 66 54.77 -14.23 35.32
C THR A 66 53.81 -13.04 35.44
N ALA A 67 53.80 -12.12 34.44
CA ALA A 67 52.95 -10.98 34.43
C ALA A 67 51.52 -11.31 33.88
N GLY A 68 51.25 -12.54 33.45
CA GLY A 68 49.96 -12.96 32.92
C GLY A 68 49.51 -12.22 31.68
N LEU A 69 50.42 -11.81 30.79
CA LEU A 69 50.12 -10.98 29.65
C LEU A 69 49.22 -11.68 28.63
N THR A 70 48.14 -10.99 28.21
CA THR A 70 47.28 -11.42 27.12
C THR A 70 47.99 -11.49 25.80
N LEU A 71 47.40 -12.14 24.79
CA LEU A 71 47.94 -12.20 23.43
C LEU A 71 48.34 -10.81 22.89
N ASN A 72 47.47 -9.85 23.01
CA ASN A 72 47.69 -8.49 22.48
C ASN A 72 48.82 -7.75 23.26
N GLU A 73 48.95 -7.97 24.55
CA GLU A 73 49.99 -7.40 25.37
C GLU A 73 51.35 -8.02 25.03
N ARG A 74 51.40 -9.35 24.78
CA ARG A 74 52.61 -10.04 24.33
C ARG A 74 53.07 -9.53 22.97
N LEU A 75 52.13 -9.31 22.04
CA LEU A 75 52.41 -8.72 20.73
C LEU A 75 52.98 -7.30 20.86
N ARG A 76 52.39 -6.45 21.74
CA ARG A 76 52.91 -5.08 22.00
C ARG A 76 54.29 -5.11 22.64
N LEU A 77 54.52 -6.07 23.55
CA LEU A 77 55.88 -6.24 24.18
C LEU A 77 56.92 -6.71 23.15
N PHE A 78 56.53 -7.43 22.11
CA PHE A 78 57.39 -7.98 21.09
C PHE A 78 57.78 -6.93 20.00
N LEU A 79 56.94 -5.91 19.77
CA LEU A 79 57.20 -4.86 18.79
C LEU A 79 58.56 -4.14 19.00
N PRO A 80 58.95 -3.72 20.24
CA PRO A 80 60.26 -3.18 20.50
C PRO A 80 61.41 -4.14 20.15
N VAL A 81 61.23 -5.46 20.27
CA VAL A 81 62.22 -6.46 19.85
C VAL A 81 62.46 -6.37 18.34
N CYS A 82 61.37 -6.40 17.55
CA CYS A 82 61.48 -6.27 16.10
C CYS A 82 62.17 -4.98 15.67
N ARG A 83 61.86 -3.86 16.32
CA ARG A 83 62.46 -2.55 16.02
C ARG A 83 63.91 -2.47 16.45
N ALA A 84 64.30 -3.11 17.57
CA ALA A 84 65.73 -3.21 17.97
C ALA A 84 66.54 -3.99 16.95
N VAL A 85 66.04 -5.15 16.51
CA VAL A 85 66.67 -5.95 15.45
C VAL A 85 66.73 -5.15 14.15
N GLN A 86 65.66 -4.46 13.75
CA GLN A 86 65.66 -3.59 12.57
C GLN A 86 66.70 -2.49 12.64
N SER A 87 66.89 -1.85 13.81
CA SER A 87 67.90 -0.84 14.02
C SER A 87 69.35 -1.38 13.85
N ALA A 88 69.59 -2.63 14.28
CA ALA A 88 70.87 -3.32 14.04
C ALA A 88 71.05 -3.65 12.55
N HIS A 89 69.98 -4.18 11.88
CA HIS A 89 70.03 -4.48 10.44
C HIS A 89 70.28 -3.24 9.59
N GLY A 90 69.79 -2.05 9.96
CA GLY A 90 69.99 -0.80 9.32
C GLY A 90 71.50 -0.35 9.38
N ARG A 91 72.32 -0.93 10.29
CA ARG A 91 73.76 -0.75 10.40
C ARG A 91 74.58 -1.98 9.93
N LEU A 92 73.90 -2.87 9.19
CA LEU A 92 74.46 -4.10 8.62
C LEU A 92 74.93 -5.11 9.70
N VAL A 93 74.34 -5.04 10.92
CA VAL A 93 74.67 -5.96 12.00
C VAL A 93 73.55 -7.01 12.09
N VAL A 94 73.89 -8.31 11.97
CA VAL A 94 73.00 -9.44 12.13
C VAL A 94 73.27 -10.05 13.53
N HIS A 95 72.17 -10.32 14.29
CA HIS A 95 72.35 -10.80 15.69
C HIS A 95 72.79 -12.25 15.76
N ARG A 96 72.30 -13.14 14.92
CA ARG A 96 72.72 -14.55 14.70
C ARG A 96 72.42 -15.51 15.88
N ASP A 97 71.94 -15.06 17.06
CA ASP A 97 71.61 -15.88 18.24
C ASP A 97 70.44 -15.28 19.01
N LEU A 98 69.36 -14.92 18.28
CA LEU A 98 68.14 -14.47 18.93
C LEU A 98 67.41 -15.65 19.62
N LYS A 99 67.18 -15.46 20.91
CA LYS A 99 66.48 -16.41 21.77
C LYS A 99 65.87 -15.69 22.97
N PRO A 100 64.88 -16.22 23.69
CA PRO A 100 64.30 -15.59 24.88
C PRO A 100 65.31 -15.10 25.90
N ALA A 101 66.33 -15.91 26.19
CA ALA A 101 67.40 -15.54 27.16
C ALA A 101 68.19 -14.28 26.78
N ASN A 102 68.23 -13.91 25.48
CA ASN A 102 68.89 -12.70 24.97
C ASN A 102 67.96 -11.50 24.82
N VAL A 103 66.66 -11.65 25.20
CA VAL A 103 65.67 -10.57 25.22
C VAL A 103 65.16 -10.41 26.63
N LEU A 104 65.73 -9.47 27.37
CA LEU A 104 65.30 -9.22 28.75
C LEU A 104 64.24 -8.12 28.83
N VAL A 105 63.33 -8.28 29.79
CA VAL A 105 62.36 -7.25 30.14
C VAL A 105 62.64 -6.81 31.56
N THR A 106 62.92 -5.55 31.76
CA THR A 106 63.18 -4.92 33.04
C THR A 106 61.88 -4.80 33.88
N ARG A 107 61.98 -4.46 35.16
CA ARG A 107 60.85 -4.32 36.08
C ARG A 107 59.83 -3.27 35.65
N ASP A 108 60.26 -2.24 34.93
CA ASP A 108 59.42 -1.18 34.35
C ASP A 108 58.79 -1.55 32.97
N GLY A 109 59.03 -2.77 32.49
CA GLY A 109 58.45 -3.27 31.22
C GLY A 109 59.30 -2.92 29.98
N THR A 110 60.49 -2.32 30.16
CA THR A 110 61.38 -2.00 29.04
C THR A 110 62.10 -3.23 28.50
N VAL A 111 61.91 -3.48 27.17
CA VAL A 111 62.63 -4.57 26.50
C VAL A 111 64.10 -4.16 26.21
N LYS A 112 65.05 -5.05 26.49
CA LYS A 112 66.46 -4.90 26.18
C LYS A 112 67.01 -6.14 25.47
N LEU A 113 67.52 -5.96 24.28
CA LEU A 113 68.18 -6.99 23.47
C LEU A 113 69.68 -7.07 23.86
N LEU A 114 70.16 -8.27 24.21
CA LEU A 114 71.47 -8.58 24.65
C LEU A 114 72.29 -9.35 23.58
N ASP A 115 73.60 -9.43 23.75
CA ASP A 115 74.48 -10.44 23.17
C ASP A 115 74.38 -10.67 21.65
N PHE A 116 74.77 -9.70 20.82
CA PHE A 116 75.00 -9.96 19.41
C PHE A 116 76.11 -11.01 19.25
N GLY A 117 75.87 -12.09 18.53
CA GLY A 117 76.65 -13.34 18.45
C GLY A 117 78.14 -13.21 18.10
N ILE A 118 78.88 -12.34 18.82
CA ILE A 118 80.27 -12.02 18.60
C ILE A 118 81.19 -13.28 18.67
N ALA A 119 80.87 -14.21 19.61
CA ALA A 119 81.53 -15.46 19.74
C ALA A 119 81.53 -16.35 18.50
N LYS A 120 80.49 -16.22 17.67
CA LYS A 120 80.28 -17.02 16.46
C LYS A 120 81.06 -16.48 15.27
N LEU A 121 81.50 -15.27 15.32
CA LEU A 121 82.32 -14.60 14.28
C LEU A 121 83.80 -14.90 14.41
N LEU A 122 84.26 -15.23 15.64
CA LEU A 122 85.62 -15.53 15.90
C LEU A 122 86.06 -16.98 15.66
N GLY A 123 85.07 -17.85 15.40
CA GLY A 123 85.31 -19.28 15.09
C GLY A 123 85.72 -19.49 13.60
N ASP A 124 86.76 -20.23 13.33
CA ASP A 124 87.21 -20.60 11.99
C ASP A 124 86.08 -21.24 11.12
N ARG A 125 86.07 -20.87 9.87
CA ARG A 125 85.20 -21.57 8.88
C ARG A 125 85.70 -23.03 8.77
N PRO A 126 84.83 -24.03 8.84
CA PRO A 126 85.17 -25.37 8.42
C PRO A 126 85.41 -25.41 6.92
N SER A 127 86.60 -25.72 6.51
CA SER A 127 87.03 -25.70 5.07
C SER A 127 86.70 -27.00 4.31
N SER A 128 85.91 -27.96 4.85
CA SER A 128 85.49 -29.12 4.13
C SER A 128 84.34 -29.87 4.89
N VAL A 129 83.41 -30.51 4.13
CA VAL A 129 82.27 -31.29 4.65
C VAL A 129 82.72 -32.53 5.49
N GLU A 130 83.97 -33.05 5.31
CA GLU A 130 84.47 -34.24 6.02
C GLU A 130 84.87 -33.98 7.50
N ALA A 131 84.96 -32.74 7.93
CA ALA A 131 85.35 -32.42 9.33
C ALA A 131 84.18 -32.41 10.27
N VAL A 132 82.93 -32.65 9.83
CA VAL A 132 81.74 -32.55 10.67
C VAL A 132 81.47 -33.76 11.51
N GLU A 133 81.97 -34.95 11.11
CA GLU A 133 81.64 -36.22 11.85
C GLU A 133 82.54 -36.49 13.12
N THR A 134 83.62 -35.79 13.28
CA THR A 134 84.58 -36.11 14.35
C THR A 134 84.63 -35.14 15.55
N ARG A 135 83.76 -34.11 15.63
CA ARG A 135 83.69 -33.20 16.77
C ARG A 135 82.30 -33.11 17.38
N VAL A 136 81.86 -34.20 17.92
CA VAL A 136 80.77 -34.21 18.89
C VAL A 136 81.28 -33.55 20.16
N GLY A 137 81.01 -32.27 20.38
CA GLY A 137 81.22 -31.70 21.71
C GLY A 137 81.41 -30.22 21.82
N VAL A 138 81.75 -29.42 20.76
CA VAL A 138 82.04 -28.01 20.92
C VAL A 138 81.52 -27.15 19.72
N THR A 139 80.25 -26.92 19.69
CA THR A 139 79.70 -25.76 18.94
C THR A 139 78.77 -25.07 19.86
N PRO A 140 78.96 -23.81 20.28
CA PRO A 140 78.01 -23.05 21.09
C PRO A 140 76.89 -22.52 20.26
N MET A 141 76.08 -23.38 19.71
CA MET A 141 74.83 -23.05 19.15
C MET A 141 73.70 -23.53 20.10
N THR A 142 72.77 -22.67 20.42
CA THR A 142 71.56 -23.13 21.03
C THR A 142 70.72 -23.73 19.92
N PRO A 143 70.69 -25.05 19.75
CA PRO A 143 70.13 -25.71 18.55
C PRO A 143 68.66 -25.40 18.31
N ALA A 144 67.95 -25.10 19.36
CA ALA A 144 66.48 -24.93 19.40
C ALA A 144 65.94 -23.71 18.65
N TYR A 145 66.75 -22.64 18.44
CA TYR A 145 66.38 -21.38 17.74
C TYR A 145 67.14 -21.13 16.46
N ALA A 146 67.97 -22.08 16.00
CA ALA A 146 68.80 -21.95 14.82
C ALA A 146 67.93 -21.95 13.53
N ALA A 147 68.15 -21.01 12.67
CA ALA A 147 67.49 -20.97 11.35
C ALA A 147 68.03 -22.07 10.41
N PRO A 148 67.22 -22.55 9.46
CA PRO A 148 67.63 -23.64 8.55
C PRO A 148 68.95 -23.44 7.85
N GLU A 149 69.27 -22.22 7.39
CA GLU A 149 70.54 -21.88 6.79
C GLU A 149 71.70 -21.97 7.76
N GLN A 150 71.51 -21.67 9.04
CA GLN A 150 72.57 -21.84 10.07
C GLN A 150 72.90 -23.30 10.29
N ILE A 151 71.81 -24.17 10.30
CA ILE A 151 72.02 -25.63 10.43
C ILE A 151 72.71 -26.22 9.21
N ALA A 152 72.34 -25.72 8.03
CA ALA A 152 72.94 -26.14 6.75
C ALA A 152 74.33 -25.52 6.43
N GLY A 153 74.83 -24.68 7.32
CA GLY A 153 76.15 -24.01 7.10
C GLY A 153 76.11 -22.98 5.95
N ARG A 154 74.96 -22.49 5.57
CA ARG A 154 74.74 -21.48 4.48
C ARG A 154 75.04 -20.08 5.03
N PRO A 155 75.28 -19.06 4.18
CA PRO A 155 75.46 -17.68 4.62
C PRO A 155 74.31 -17.17 5.49
N VAL A 156 74.63 -16.56 6.64
CA VAL A 156 73.71 -15.94 7.57
C VAL A 156 73.43 -14.51 7.12
N THR A 157 72.14 -14.15 7.01
CA THR A 157 71.69 -12.84 6.59
C THR A 157 70.73 -12.24 7.60
N THR A 158 70.20 -11.04 7.36
CA THR A 158 69.09 -10.46 8.15
C THR A 158 67.84 -11.34 8.22
N ALA A 159 67.61 -12.15 7.19
CA ALA A 159 66.51 -13.11 7.15
C ALA A 159 66.65 -14.24 8.21
N THR A 160 67.88 -14.49 8.68
CA THR A 160 68.12 -15.44 9.76
C THR A 160 67.51 -14.95 11.10
N ASP A 161 67.73 -13.66 11.41
CA ASP A 161 67.15 -13.06 12.62
C ASP A 161 65.62 -12.98 12.53
N ILE A 162 65.03 -12.76 11.31
CA ILE A 162 63.59 -12.79 11.10
C ILE A 162 63.00 -14.16 11.44
N TYR A 163 63.70 -15.24 11.04
CA TYR A 163 63.27 -16.60 11.39
C TYR A 163 63.31 -16.79 12.92
N GLN A 164 64.37 -16.36 13.58
CA GLN A 164 64.50 -16.44 15.04
C GLN A 164 63.49 -15.57 15.78
N LEU A 165 63.14 -14.39 15.23
CA LEU A 165 62.00 -13.60 15.70
C LEU A 165 60.66 -14.37 15.61
N GLY A 166 60.44 -15.09 14.51
CA GLY A 166 59.29 -15.97 14.34
C GLY A 166 59.19 -17.08 15.42
N GLU A 167 60.31 -17.72 15.72
CA GLU A 167 60.40 -18.73 16.80
C GLU A 167 60.09 -18.13 18.17
N ILE A 168 60.65 -16.96 18.50
CA ILE A 168 60.35 -16.30 19.77
C ILE A 168 58.90 -15.91 19.87
N LEU A 169 58.32 -15.34 18.76
CA LEU A 169 56.93 -14.97 18.73
C LEU A 169 56.02 -16.21 18.86
N HIS A 170 56.35 -17.31 18.18
CA HIS A 170 55.64 -18.59 18.32
C HIS A 170 55.60 -19.04 19.80
N LEU A 171 56.74 -19.08 20.48
CA LEU A 171 56.83 -19.42 21.88
C LEU A 171 56.01 -18.49 22.78
N LEU A 172 56.09 -17.19 22.58
CA LEU A 172 55.34 -16.18 23.36
C LEU A 172 53.81 -16.38 23.23
N LEU A 173 53.33 -16.69 22.03
CA LEU A 173 51.89 -16.78 21.77
C LEU A 173 51.32 -18.15 22.12
N THR A 174 52.05 -19.25 21.88
CA THR A 174 51.60 -20.63 22.10
C THR A 174 52.03 -21.20 23.45
N GLY A 175 53.18 -20.83 23.97
CA GLY A 175 53.84 -21.47 25.09
C GLY A 175 54.66 -22.71 24.70
N HIS A 176 54.72 -23.01 23.42
CA HIS A 176 55.48 -24.13 22.85
C HIS A 176 56.57 -23.63 21.92
N ARG A 177 57.62 -24.41 21.82
CA ARG A 177 58.54 -24.20 20.70
C ARG A 177 57.95 -24.72 19.43
N ALA A 178 58.29 -24.12 18.29
CA ALA A 178 57.74 -24.58 17.01
C ALA A 178 58.17 -26.03 16.65
N PHE A 179 59.24 -26.50 17.28
CA PHE A 179 59.78 -27.87 17.13
C PHE A 179 60.11 -28.45 18.49
N GLU A 180 59.20 -29.23 19.08
CA GLU A 180 59.34 -29.82 20.44
C GLU A 180 60.09 -31.11 20.48
N ASP A 181 60.11 -31.89 19.38
CA ASP A 181 60.64 -33.27 19.38
C ASP A 181 62.12 -33.38 19.00
N ASP A 182 62.82 -32.27 18.81
CA ASP A 182 64.12 -32.23 18.17
C ASP A 182 65.27 -32.22 19.23
N ARG A 183 65.44 -33.30 19.94
CA ARG A 183 66.64 -33.55 20.79
C ARG A 183 67.64 -34.39 19.99
N GLY A 184 68.54 -33.72 19.30
CA GLY A 184 69.64 -34.37 18.60
C GLY A 184 69.89 -33.84 17.17
N TRP A 185 71.13 -34.06 16.70
CA TRP A 185 71.59 -33.57 15.38
C TRP A 185 70.76 -34.16 14.20
N ALA A 186 70.33 -35.42 14.30
CA ALA A 186 69.52 -36.08 13.28
C ALA A 186 68.13 -35.46 13.13
N ALA A 187 67.49 -35.05 14.24
CA ALA A 187 66.19 -34.36 14.27
C ALA A 187 66.33 -32.95 13.68
N MET A 188 67.44 -32.27 13.95
CA MET A 188 67.78 -30.99 13.37
C MET A 188 67.92 -31.03 11.84
N LEU A 189 68.57 -32.08 11.28
CA LEU A 189 68.68 -32.25 9.82
C LEU A 189 67.35 -32.60 9.21
N ALA A 190 66.53 -33.40 9.83
CA ALA A 190 65.15 -33.68 9.41
C ALA A 190 64.27 -32.43 9.36
N ARG A 191 64.53 -31.43 10.24
CA ARG A 191 63.88 -30.12 10.23
C ARG A 191 64.15 -29.33 8.95
N VAL A 192 65.41 -29.38 8.46
CA VAL A 192 65.81 -28.70 7.21
C VAL A 192 65.16 -29.41 6.01
N GLU A 193 64.99 -30.70 6.06
CA GLU A 193 64.44 -31.55 4.98
C GLU A 193 62.89 -31.50 4.94
N SER A 194 62.20 -31.44 6.11
CA SER A 194 60.77 -31.56 6.19
C SER A 194 59.96 -30.32 5.72
N HIS A 195 60.59 -29.15 5.58
CA HIS A 195 60.03 -27.90 5.04
C HIS A 195 58.70 -27.41 5.66
N ARG A 196 58.26 -27.96 6.84
CA ARG A 196 56.94 -27.66 7.39
C ARG A 196 56.99 -27.23 8.84
N VAL A 197 56.85 -25.90 9.05
CA VAL A 197 56.44 -25.35 10.34
C VAL A 197 54.96 -25.57 10.55
N ARG A 198 54.57 -26.10 11.72
CA ARG A 198 53.14 -26.23 12.05
C ARG A 198 52.55 -24.89 12.46
N ALA A 199 51.31 -24.62 12.00
CA ALA A 199 50.62 -23.40 12.35
C ALA A 199 50.48 -23.22 13.88
N PRO A 200 50.79 -22.04 14.42
CA PRO A 200 50.65 -21.73 15.84
C PRO A 200 49.30 -22.12 16.45
N SER A 201 48.22 -21.92 15.70
CA SER A 201 46.87 -22.28 16.09
C SER A 201 46.71 -23.81 16.39
N SER A 202 47.53 -24.65 15.74
CA SER A 202 47.47 -26.11 15.95
C SER A 202 48.10 -26.55 17.31
N TRP A 203 48.91 -25.70 17.92
CA TRP A 203 49.52 -25.94 19.21
C TRP A 203 48.62 -25.54 20.38
N ALA A 204 47.71 -24.59 20.20
CA ALA A 204 46.85 -24.03 21.25
C ALA A 204 45.99 -25.04 22.02
N THR A 205 45.88 -26.29 21.56
CA THR A 205 45.09 -27.35 22.18
C THR A 205 45.93 -28.58 22.57
N ARG A 206 47.24 -28.45 22.59
CA ARG A 206 48.20 -29.50 22.93
C ARG A 206 48.80 -29.26 24.33
N ASP A 207 48.98 -30.33 25.05
CA ASP A 207 49.78 -30.33 26.24
C ASP A 207 51.27 -30.36 25.82
N GLY A 208 52.11 -29.62 26.48
CA GLY A 208 53.52 -29.55 26.14
C GLY A 208 54.46 -29.48 27.34
N PRO A 209 55.75 -29.70 27.11
CA PRO A 209 56.76 -29.50 28.15
C PRO A 209 56.75 -28.03 28.58
N ALA A 210 56.77 -27.80 29.90
CA ALA A 210 57.07 -26.51 30.43
C ALA A 210 58.52 -26.21 30.15
N ASP A 211 58.78 -25.10 29.48
CA ASP A 211 60.17 -24.56 29.39
C ASP A 211 60.56 -23.95 30.75
N VAL A 212 60.80 -24.79 31.72
CA VAL A 212 61.35 -24.45 33.03
C VAL A 212 62.84 -24.71 32.93
N GLY A 213 63.65 -23.75 33.32
CA GLY A 213 65.10 -23.72 33.14
C GLY A 213 65.85 -25.04 33.43
N GLU A 214 67.13 -25.11 33.10
CA GLU A 214 67.95 -26.37 33.05
C GLU A 214 67.84 -27.31 34.24
N ASP A 215 67.27 -26.89 35.38
CA ASP A 215 67.16 -27.72 36.64
C ASP A 215 65.81 -28.40 36.85
N ASP A 216 64.67 -28.06 36.12
CA ASP A 216 63.39 -28.67 36.36
C ASP A 216 62.84 -29.43 35.13
N ARG A 217 63.29 -30.67 34.93
CA ARG A 217 63.11 -31.48 33.71
C ARG A 217 61.78 -32.19 33.50
N GLU A 218 60.78 -32.07 34.38
CA GLU A 218 59.58 -32.90 34.30
C GLU A 218 58.21 -32.19 34.46
N ALA A 219 58.12 -30.87 34.38
CA ALA A 219 56.82 -30.23 34.49
C ALA A 219 56.17 -30.10 33.07
N THR A 220 55.08 -30.88 32.85
CA THR A 220 54.20 -30.69 31.65
C THR A 220 53.08 -29.71 31.96
N ARG A 221 52.95 -28.62 31.19
CA ARG A 221 51.81 -27.70 31.29
C ARG A 221 50.70 -28.16 30.38
N SER A 222 49.48 -28.21 30.87
CA SER A 222 48.33 -28.52 30.05
C SER A 222 47.98 -27.37 29.11
N ALA A 223 47.32 -27.67 27.99
CA ALA A 223 46.82 -26.66 27.06
C ALA A 223 45.93 -25.63 27.77
N THR A 224 45.21 -26.01 28.82
CA THR A 224 44.35 -25.12 29.62
C THR A 224 45.21 -24.15 30.45
N GLU A 225 46.24 -24.61 31.08
CA GLU A 225 47.20 -23.76 31.85
C GLU A 225 47.89 -22.79 30.94
N LEU A 226 48.43 -23.24 29.80
CA LEU A 226 49.06 -22.37 28.80
C LEU A 226 48.11 -21.27 28.26
N ALA A 227 46.86 -21.62 28.03
CA ALA A 227 45.86 -20.63 27.63
C ALA A 227 45.51 -19.65 28.76
N THR A 228 45.47 -20.11 30.01
CA THR A 228 45.21 -19.26 31.19
C THR A 228 46.32 -18.26 31.40
N LEU A 229 47.58 -18.62 31.20
CA LEU A 229 48.72 -17.69 31.21
C LEU A 229 48.68 -16.63 30.13
N ARG A 230 47.80 -16.78 29.13
CA ARG A 230 47.53 -15.83 28.05
C ARG A 230 46.19 -15.12 28.20
N GLY A 231 45.55 -15.24 29.40
CA GLY A 231 44.28 -14.61 29.72
C GLY A 231 43.09 -15.11 28.91
N THR A 232 43.13 -16.41 28.45
CA THR A 232 42.11 -16.95 27.58
C THR A 232 41.86 -18.45 27.81
N THR A 233 40.97 -19.08 27.04
CA THR A 233 40.74 -20.55 27.02
C THR A 233 41.42 -21.16 25.79
N ALA A 234 41.79 -22.44 25.84
CA ALA A 234 42.45 -23.11 24.72
C ALA A 234 41.68 -23.00 23.39
N ARG A 235 40.33 -23.13 23.42
CA ARG A 235 39.49 -22.95 22.21
C ARG A 235 39.50 -21.53 21.68
N ARG A 236 39.49 -20.52 22.55
CA ARG A 236 39.55 -19.12 22.16
C ARG A 236 40.98 -18.74 21.71
N LEU A 237 41.99 -19.28 22.34
CA LEU A 237 43.38 -19.13 21.91
C LEU A 237 43.58 -19.67 20.49
N LYS A 238 43.12 -20.88 20.22
CA LYS A 238 43.14 -21.45 18.85
C LYS A 238 42.52 -20.54 17.85
N ARG A 239 41.33 -20.00 18.17
CA ARG A 239 40.60 -19.09 17.24
C ARG A 239 41.29 -17.74 17.03
N GLN A 240 41.97 -17.21 18.06
CA GLN A 240 42.72 -15.95 17.96
C GLN A 240 44.02 -16.10 17.17
N LEU A 241 44.70 -17.25 17.31
CA LEU A 241 45.90 -17.57 16.57
C LEU A 241 45.60 -17.90 15.11
N SER A 242 44.48 -18.57 14.86
CA SER A 242 44.11 -18.96 13.49
C SER A 242 43.87 -17.79 12.54
N GLY A 243 44.49 -17.84 11.38
CA GLY A 243 44.43 -16.81 10.34
C GLY A 243 45.63 -15.87 10.38
N ASP A 244 45.42 -14.63 10.81
CA ASP A 244 46.43 -13.56 10.70
C ASP A 244 47.70 -13.87 11.48
N LEU A 245 47.61 -14.32 12.75
CA LEU A 245 48.78 -14.65 13.55
C LEU A 245 49.51 -15.89 13.05
N ASP A 246 48.80 -16.89 12.58
CA ASP A 246 49.39 -18.02 11.85
C ASP A 246 50.17 -17.52 10.64
N THR A 247 49.61 -16.61 9.83
CA THR A 247 50.24 -16.05 8.64
C THR A 247 51.52 -15.30 9.00
N ILE A 248 51.48 -14.43 10.05
CA ILE A 248 52.65 -13.66 10.47
C ILE A 248 53.81 -14.60 10.83
N ILE A 249 53.59 -15.57 11.70
CA ILE A 249 54.61 -16.49 12.21
C ILE A 249 55.11 -17.41 11.09
N LEU A 250 54.21 -18.02 10.31
CA LEU A 250 54.59 -18.90 9.21
C LEU A 250 55.36 -18.17 8.10
N THR A 251 55.07 -16.90 7.82
CA THR A 251 55.86 -16.08 6.90
C THR A 251 57.24 -15.82 7.46
N ALA A 252 57.40 -15.45 8.72
CA ALA A 252 58.67 -15.24 9.37
C ALA A 252 59.55 -16.52 9.36
N MET A 253 58.88 -17.68 9.52
CA MET A 253 59.54 -19.01 9.65
C MET A 253 59.61 -19.81 8.37
N GLN A 254 59.47 -19.20 7.19
CA GLN A 254 59.67 -19.87 5.90
C GLN A 254 61.08 -20.47 5.83
N THR A 255 61.20 -21.64 5.24
CA THR A 255 62.47 -22.31 5.10
C THR A 255 63.43 -21.54 4.19
N GLU A 256 62.91 -21.05 3.07
CA GLU A 256 63.63 -20.21 2.13
C GLU A 256 63.70 -18.76 2.63
N PRO A 257 64.89 -18.17 2.82
CA PRO A 257 65.07 -16.79 3.32
C PRO A 257 64.31 -15.73 2.52
N GLU A 258 64.22 -15.91 1.19
CA GLU A 258 63.60 -14.98 0.24
C GLU A 258 62.07 -14.96 0.38
N ARG A 259 61.48 -15.94 1.03
CA ARG A 259 60.01 -16.01 1.28
C ARG A 259 59.59 -15.49 2.63
N ARG A 260 60.60 -15.08 3.44
CA ARG A 260 60.34 -14.43 4.74
C ARG A 260 59.98 -12.96 4.52
N TYR A 261 59.70 -12.27 5.62
CA TYR A 261 59.60 -10.81 5.59
C TYR A 261 60.92 -10.22 5.07
N LEU A 262 60.86 -9.10 4.32
CA LEU A 262 62.02 -8.41 3.80
C LEU A 262 62.82 -7.72 4.91
N SER A 263 62.13 -7.32 5.99
CA SER A 263 62.72 -6.66 7.15
C SER A 263 62.01 -7.01 8.45
N ALA A 264 62.67 -6.83 9.59
CA ALA A 264 62.01 -6.94 10.89
C ALA A 264 60.95 -5.89 11.11
N GLU A 265 61.05 -4.72 10.43
CA GLU A 265 60.02 -3.68 10.41
C GLU A 265 58.76 -4.11 9.69
N ASP A 266 58.83 -4.89 8.58
CA ASP A 266 57.65 -5.40 7.89
C ASP A 266 56.89 -6.41 8.76
N MET A 267 57.60 -7.24 9.51
CA MET A 267 56.99 -8.11 10.53
C MET A 267 56.30 -7.31 11.63
N ALA A 268 56.96 -6.24 12.13
CA ALA A 268 56.40 -5.35 13.13
C ALA A 268 55.13 -4.66 12.62
N ARG A 269 55.12 -4.18 11.36
CA ARG A 269 53.93 -3.59 10.73
C ARG A 269 52.76 -4.53 10.62
N ASP A 270 52.97 -5.80 10.28
CA ASP A 270 51.90 -6.78 10.21
C ASP A 270 51.32 -7.11 11.61
N ILE A 271 52.18 -7.12 12.65
CA ILE A 271 51.70 -7.22 14.03
C ILE A 271 50.85 -5.99 14.42
N GLU A 272 51.27 -4.76 14.04
CA GLU A 272 50.47 -3.53 14.27
C GLU A 272 49.15 -3.53 13.50
N ARG A 273 49.15 -4.01 12.25
CA ARG A 273 47.95 -4.18 11.43
C ARG A 273 46.98 -5.16 12.05
N TYR A 274 47.48 -6.30 12.55
CA TYR A 274 46.65 -7.25 13.32
C TYR A 274 45.99 -6.58 14.55
N LEU A 275 46.78 -5.88 15.36
CA LEU A 275 46.31 -5.19 16.57
C LEU A 275 45.25 -4.10 16.25
N SER A 276 45.38 -3.46 15.09
CA SER A 276 44.42 -2.43 14.63
C SER A 276 43.29 -2.96 13.72
N GLY A 277 43.22 -4.29 13.50
CA GLY A 277 42.15 -4.92 12.67
C GLY A 277 42.30 -4.65 11.17
N GLN A 278 43.47 -4.22 10.71
CA GLN A 278 43.74 -3.97 9.30
C GLN A 278 44.17 -5.24 8.56
N PRO A 279 44.02 -5.32 7.25
CA PRO A 279 44.57 -6.42 6.44
C PRO A 279 46.09 -6.49 6.54
N LEU A 280 46.65 -7.71 6.63
CA LEU A 280 48.10 -7.93 6.65
C LEU A 280 48.74 -7.68 5.30
N LEU A 281 50.04 -7.29 5.29
CA LEU A 281 50.87 -7.18 4.09
C LEU A 281 51.28 -8.56 3.54
N ALA A 282 51.53 -9.51 4.46
CA ALA A 282 51.91 -10.89 4.12
C ALA A 282 50.73 -11.75 3.63
N HIS A 283 49.47 -11.27 3.69
CA HIS A 283 48.33 -12.02 3.21
C HIS A 283 48.13 -11.82 1.70
N PRO A 284 47.87 -12.88 0.88
CA PRO A 284 47.57 -12.73 -0.54
C PRO A 284 46.38 -11.79 -0.79
N ASP A 285 46.41 -11.04 -1.90
CA ASP A 285 45.38 -10.07 -2.26
C ASP A 285 44.04 -10.76 -2.50
N SER A 286 43.14 -10.62 -1.55
CA SER A 286 41.75 -11.15 -1.59
C SER A 286 40.76 -10.05 -1.24
N LEU A 287 39.87 -9.73 -2.19
CA LEU A 287 38.79 -8.75 -1.99
C LEU A 287 37.86 -9.15 -0.83
N SER A 288 37.58 -10.45 -0.69
CA SER A 288 36.73 -10.96 0.39
C SER A 288 37.37 -10.78 1.78
N TYR A 289 38.70 -10.97 1.90
CA TYR A 289 39.43 -10.75 3.14
C TYR A 289 39.41 -9.26 3.53
N ARG A 290 39.71 -8.38 2.56
CA ARG A 290 39.66 -6.92 2.77
C ARG A 290 38.26 -6.43 3.15
N PHE A 291 37.24 -6.92 2.47
CA PHE A 291 35.85 -6.60 2.77
C PHE A 291 35.41 -7.06 4.18
N THR A 292 35.77 -8.30 4.54
CA THR A 292 35.49 -8.82 5.89
C THR A 292 36.13 -8.00 6.99
N LYS A 293 37.37 -7.55 6.78
CA LYS A 293 38.06 -6.67 7.73
C LYS A 293 37.42 -5.29 7.82
N LEU A 294 36.97 -4.72 6.68
CA LEU A 294 36.24 -3.44 6.62
C LEU A 294 34.92 -3.50 7.41
N VAL A 295 34.11 -4.53 7.17
CA VAL A 295 32.83 -4.74 7.85
C VAL A 295 33.02 -4.90 9.35
N ARG A 296 34.01 -5.70 9.79
CA ARG A 296 34.31 -5.88 11.21
C ARG A 296 34.80 -4.60 11.90
N ARG A 297 35.48 -3.74 11.17
CA ARG A 297 35.99 -2.46 11.69
C ARG A 297 34.90 -1.40 11.77
N HIS A 298 33.93 -1.42 10.84
CA HIS A 298 32.83 -0.43 10.75
C HIS A 298 31.44 -1.11 10.69
N PRO A 299 31.00 -1.82 11.74
CA PRO A 299 29.78 -2.62 11.70
C PRO A 299 28.52 -1.76 11.47
N LEU A 300 28.44 -0.58 12.10
CA LEU A 300 27.33 0.36 11.90
C LEU A 300 27.28 0.90 10.46
N GLY A 301 28.43 1.21 9.87
CA GLY A 301 28.51 1.65 8.47
C GLY A 301 28.06 0.58 7.49
N ALA A 302 28.42 -0.67 7.74
CA ALA A 302 28.00 -1.80 6.91
C ALA A 302 26.47 -2.03 6.96
N VAL A 303 25.87 -1.98 8.16
CA VAL A 303 24.42 -2.09 8.35
C VAL A 303 23.69 -0.93 7.65
N LEU A 304 24.16 0.31 7.83
CA LEU A 304 23.56 1.48 7.21
C LEU A 304 23.63 1.41 5.68
N SER A 305 24.79 1.02 5.12
CA SER A 305 24.94 0.87 3.67
C SER A 305 24.03 -0.21 3.09
N THR A 306 23.84 -1.32 3.81
CA THR A 306 22.91 -2.39 3.39
C THR A 306 21.46 -1.91 3.42
N LEU A 307 21.08 -1.16 4.48
CA LEU A 307 19.74 -0.58 4.59
C LEU A 307 19.47 0.42 3.46
N VAL A 308 20.41 1.32 3.19
CA VAL A 308 20.30 2.30 2.09
C VAL A 308 20.17 1.58 0.74
N ALA A 309 20.98 0.55 0.49
CA ALA A 309 20.88 -0.24 -0.74
C ALA A 309 19.52 -0.93 -0.89
N ALA A 310 18.97 -1.51 0.21
CA ALA A 310 17.65 -2.13 0.22
C ALA A 310 16.53 -1.11 -0.06
N VAL A 311 16.58 0.06 0.59
CA VAL A 311 15.64 1.16 0.35
C VAL A 311 15.70 1.64 -1.10
N MET A 312 16.90 1.85 -1.65
CA MET A 312 17.08 2.26 -3.05
C MET A 312 16.57 1.22 -4.04
N LEU A 313 16.72 -0.07 -3.73
CA LEU A 313 16.20 -1.15 -4.56
C LEU A 313 14.67 -1.19 -4.56
N VAL A 314 14.05 -1.03 -3.38
CA VAL A 314 12.60 -0.95 -3.25
C VAL A 314 12.03 0.28 -3.95
N LEU A 315 12.65 1.45 -3.73
CA LEU A 315 12.25 2.70 -4.40
C LEU A 315 12.43 2.61 -5.91
N GLY A 316 13.54 2.06 -6.39
CA GLY A 316 13.80 1.86 -7.81
C GLY A 316 12.79 0.91 -8.46
N SER A 317 12.44 -0.18 -7.77
CA SER A 317 11.40 -1.11 -8.24
C SER A 317 10.03 -0.44 -8.33
N ARG A 318 9.64 0.31 -7.28
CA ARG A 318 8.38 1.07 -7.30
C ARG A 318 8.35 2.12 -8.40
N LEU A 319 9.40 2.91 -8.54
CA LEU A 319 9.50 3.93 -9.59
C LEU A 319 9.40 3.32 -10.99
N THR A 320 10.03 2.16 -11.21
CA THR A 320 9.94 1.44 -12.48
C THR A 320 8.53 0.93 -12.76
N GLN A 321 7.82 0.46 -11.73
CA GLN A 321 6.41 0.06 -11.87
C GLN A 321 5.51 1.26 -12.19
N GLU A 322 5.66 2.36 -11.46
CA GLU A 322 4.91 3.60 -11.73
C GLU A 322 5.17 4.14 -13.13
N TYR A 323 6.44 4.14 -13.57
CA TYR A 323 6.79 4.56 -14.91
C TYR A 323 6.13 3.69 -15.99
N ARG A 324 6.19 2.36 -15.84
CA ARG A 324 5.53 1.44 -16.79
C ARG A 324 4.01 1.59 -16.81
N ARG A 325 3.39 1.83 -15.64
CA ARG A 325 1.96 2.13 -15.56
C ARG A 325 1.62 3.43 -16.29
N ALA A 326 2.37 4.49 -16.02
CA ALA A 326 2.15 5.78 -16.68
C ALA A 326 2.35 5.69 -18.20
N GLU A 327 3.34 4.93 -18.67
CA GLU A 327 3.60 4.69 -20.08
C GLU A 327 2.44 3.92 -20.75
N LEU A 328 1.92 2.88 -20.09
CA LEU A 328 0.76 2.13 -20.57
C LEU A 328 -0.51 3.00 -20.61
N GLU A 329 -0.76 3.78 -19.56
CA GLU A 329 -1.91 4.69 -19.53
C GLU A 329 -1.80 5.78 -20.61
N ALA A 330 -0.61 6.34 -20.84
CA ALA A 330 -0.37 7.27 -21.93
C ALA A 330 -0.59 6.61 -23.29
N ALA A 331 -0.12 5.37 -23.49
CA ALA A 331 -0.33 4.60 -24.71
C ALA A 331 -1.82 4.33 -24.98
N LYS A 332 -2.59 3.94 -23.95
CA LYS A 332 -4.05 3.76 -24.05
C LYS A 332 -4.74 5.07 -24.44
N ALA A 333 -4.46 6.16 -23.71
CA ALA A 333 -5.06 7.46 -23.98
C ALA A 333 -4.76 7.93 -25.42
N THR A 334 -3.51 7.75 -25.86
CA THR A 334 -3.11 8.09 -27.23
C THR A 334 -3.84 7.22 -28.24
N ALA A 335 -3.87 5.89 -28.04
CA ALA A 335 -4.52 4.98 -28.96
C ALA A 335 -6.04 5.24 -29.07
N VAL A 336 -6.71 5.51 -27.93
CA VAL A 336 -8.13 5.90 -27.96
C VAL A 336 -8.33 7.20 -28.72
N THR A 337 -7.48 8.20 -28.49
CA THR A 337 -7.57 9.50 -29.17
C THR A 337 -7.32 9.34 -30.66
N ASP A 338 -6.22 8.68 -31.05
CA ASP A 338 -5.84 8.48 -32.46
C ASP A 338 -6.90 7.66 -33.20
N PHE A 339 -7.43 6.62 -32.55
CA PHE A 339 -8.51 5.83 -33.11
C PHE A 339 -9.77 6.65 -33.30
N MET A 340 -10.22 7.43 -32.30
CA MET A 340 -11.41 8.27 -32.39
C MET A 340 -11.24 9.38 -33.46
N VAL A 341 -10.06 10.01 -33.53
CA VAL A 341 -9.75 10.99 -34.58
C VAL A 341 -9.75 10.32 -35.97
N GLY A 342 -9.13 9.16 -36.09
CA GLY A 342 -9.07 8.37 -37.30
C GLY A 342 -10.44 7.96 -37.88
N LEU A 343 -11.46 7.83 -37.00
CA LEU A 343 -12.85 7.60 -37.43
C LEU A 343 -13.42 8.78 -38.23
N PHE A 344 -12.99 9.99 -37.92
CA PHE A 344 -13.48 11.21 -38.58
C PHE A 344 -12.60 11.65 -39.78
N GLU A 345 -11.32 11.23 -39.82
CA GLU A 345 -10.38 11.64 -40.86
C GLU A 345 -10.47 10.83 -42.18
N GLN A 346 -10.96 9.58 -42.09
CA GLN A 346 -11.06 8.70 -43.26
C GLN A 346 -12.44 8.05 -43.39
N PRO A 347 -13.53 8.78 -43.60
CA PRO A 347 -14.74 8.14 -44.13
C PRO A 347 -14.44 7.64 -45.55
N ASP A 348 -14.54 6.33 -45.79
CA ASP A 348 -14.42 5.79 -47.14
C ASP A 348 -15.53 6.36 -48.03
N PRO A 349 -15.21 7.21 -49.02
CA PRO A 349 -16.20 7.87 -49.83
C PRO A 349 -16.99 6.89 -50.72
N GLU A 350 -16.51 5.65 -50.92
CA GLU A 350 -17.18 4.63 -51.71
C GLU A 350 -18.12 3.75 -50.87
N ALA A 351 -17.94 3.70 -49.53
CA ALA A 351 -18.72 2.84 -48.65
C ALA A 351 -20.00 3.49 -48.10
N VAL A 352 -20.09 4.84 -48.09
CA VAL A 352 -21.24 5.56 -47.51
C VAL A 352 -21.66 6.72 -48.44
N ALA A 353 -22.90 6.77 -48.80
CA ALA A 353 -23.47 7.94 -49.47
C ALA A 353 -23.34 9.14 -48.52
N VAL A 354 -22.63 10.18 -48.95
CA VAL A 354 -22.21 11.37 -48.14
C VAL A 354 -23.37 12.08 -47.42
N ASP A 355 -24.61 11.89 -47.89
CA ASP A 355 -25.80 12.51 -47.29
C ASP A 355 -26.37 11.80 -46.07
N THR A 356 -25.83 10.63 -45.65
CA THR A 356 -26.37 9.82 -44.56
C THR A 356 -25.34 9.33 -43.54
N LEU A 357 -24.13 9.94 -43.50
CA LEU A 357 -23.11 9.57 -42.56
C LEU A 357 -23.52 9.94 -41.12
N THR A 358 -23.93 8.92 -40.32
CA THR A 358 -24.29 9.10 -38.92
C THR A 358 -23.10 8.74 -38.00
N VAL A 359 -23.05 9.32 -36.82
CA VAL A 359 -22.06 8.94 -35.80
C VAL A 359 -22.08 7.43 -35.51
N ALA A 360 -23.27 6.84 -35.53
CA ALA A 360 -23.42 5.40 -35.33
C ALA A 360 -22.73 4.58 -36.42
N ALA A 361 -22.89 4.95 -37.69
CA ALA A 361 -22.25 4.24 -38.82
C ALA A 361 -20.71 4.37 -38.77
N LEU A 362 -20.20 5.54 -38.35
CA LEU A 362 -18.74 5.72 -38.12
C LEU A 362 -18.21 4.80 -36.99
N LEU A 363 -18.94 4.70 -35.88
CA LEU A 363 -18.57 3.84 -34.77
C LEU A 363 -18.66 2.35 -35.16
N GLU A 364 -19.68 1.95 -35.96
CA GLU A 364 -19.79 0.56 -36.46
C GLU A 364 -18.58 0.19 -37.35
N THR A 365 -18.21 1.06 -38.27
CA THR A 365 -17.02 0.86 -39.12
C THR A 365 -15.75 0.80 -38.30
N GLY A 366 -15.64 1.66 -37.25
CA GLY A 366 -14.53 1.66 -36.31
C GLY A 366 -14.45 0.38 -35.51
N ALA A 367 -15.57 -0.09 -34.99
CA ALA A 367 -15.58 -1.31 -34.16
C ALA A 367 -14.96 -2.53 -34.90
N LEU A 368 -15.21 -2.65 -36.21
CA LEU A 368 -14.61 -3.70 -37.05
C LEU A 368 -13.10 -3.57 -37.19
N ARG A 369 -12.57 -2.34 -37.23
CA ARG A 369 -11.11 -2.10 -37.35
C ARG A 369 -10.32 -2.34 -36.08
N ILE A 370 -10.94 -2.26 -34.90
CA ILE A 370 -10.25 -2.46 -33.61
C ILE A 370 -9.56 -3.83 -33.55
N GLU A 371 -10.22 -4.88 -34.05
CA GLU A 371 -9.69 -6.23 -34.03
C GLU A 371 -8.48 -6.42 -34.96
N GLU A 372 -8.42 -5.69 -36.05
CA GLU A 372 -7.34 -5.80 -37.04
C GLU A 372 -6.14 -4.91 -36.69
N GLU A 373 -6.39 -3.68 -36.23
CA GLU A 373 -5.32 -2.69 -36.02
C GLU A 373 -4.56 -2.85 -34.69
N LEU A 374 -5.19 -3.43 -33.67
CA LEU A 374 -4.64 -3.52 -32.31
C LEU A 374 -4.40 -4.94 -31.83
N VAL A 375 -4.29 -5.91 -32.72
CA VAL A 375 -4.15 -7.34 -32.39
C VAL A 375 -2.94 -7.64 -31.50
N ASP A 376 -1.82 -6.92 -31.69
CA ASP A 376 -0.58 -7.10 -30.94
C ASP A 376 -0.59 -6.38 -29.56
N GLN A 377 -1.64 -5.64 -29.23
CA GLN A 377 -1.77 -4.82 -28.05
C GLN A 377 -3.11 -5.06 -27.32
N PRO A 378 -3.35 -6.25 -26.78
CA PRO A 378 -4.68 -6.66 -26.29
C PRO A 378 -5.24 -5.76 -25.18
N VAL A 379 -4.40 -5.22 -24.30
CA VAL A 379 -4.84 -4.30 -23.24
C VAL A 379 -5.25 -2.94 -23.79
N VAL A 380 -4.52 -2.42 -24.79
CA VAL A 380 -4.87 -1.18 -25.50
C VAL A 380 -6.13 -1.38 -26.32
N GLN A 381 -6.24 -2.51 -27.01
CA GLN A 381 -7.42 -2.93 -27.77
C GLN A 381 -8.67 -2.92 -26.89
N ALA A 382 -8.61 -3.53 -25.68
CA ALA A 382 -9.70 -3.52 -24.74
C ALA A 382 -10.10 -2.10 -24.29
N ALA A 383 -9.13 -1.21 -24.07
CA ALA A 383 -9.42 0.19 -23.71
C ALA A 383 -10.15 0.95 -24.84
N VAL A 384 -9.77 0.70 -26.11
CA VAL A 384 -10.47 1.27 -27.25
C VAL A 384 -11.87 0.68 -27.40
N MET A 385 -12.04 -0.64 -27.24
CA MET A 385 -13.35 -1.29 -27.22
C MET A 385 -14.28 -0.72 -26.15
N SER A 386 -13.79 -0.52 -24.91
CA SER A 386 -14.56 0.13 -23.85
C SER A 386 -14.95 1.57 -24.20
N ALA A 387 -14.04 2.34 -24.82
CA ALA A 387 -14.35 3.72 -25.23
C ALA A 387 -15.44 3.78 -26.32
N VAL A 388 -15.35 2.93 -27.33
CA VAL A 388 -16.35 2.83 -28.40
C VAL A 388 -17.66 2.26 -27.87
N GLY A 389 -17.60 1.26 -26.98
CA GLY A 389 -18.76 0.70 -26.29
C GLY A 389 -19.53 1.76 -25.49
N ARG A 390 -18.84 2.62 -24.75
CA ARG A 390 -19.47 3.78 -24.06
C ARG A 390 -20.09 4.78 -25.02
N ALA A 391 -19.49 5.00 -26.20
CA ALA A 391 -20.10 5.85 -27.23
C ALA A 391 -21.42 5.22 -27.75
N PHE A 392 -21.45 3.91 -28.01
CA PHE A 392 -22.69 3.20 -28.37
C PHE A 392 -23.72 3.24 -27.25
N LEU A 393 -23.32 3.04 -26.01
CA LEU A 393 -24.21 3.15 -24.84
C LEU A 393 -24.85 4.54 -24.76
N GLY A 394 -24.07 5.60 -24.98
CA GLY A 394 -24.56 6.98 -25.04
C GLY A 394 -25.53 7.25 -26.19
N LEU A 395 -25.46 6.47 -27.28
CA LEU A 395 -26.40 6.52 -28.41
C LEU A 395 -27.62 5.60 -28.21
N GLY A 396 -27.70 4.86 -27.09
CA GLY A 396 -28.75 3.90 -26.82
C GLY A 396 -28.63 2.58 -27.62
N ARG A 397 -27.47 2.33 -28.24
CA ARG A 397 -27.16 1.11 -29.00
C ARG A 397 -26.62 0.05 -28.03
N LEU A 398 -27.53 -0.56 -27.26
CA LEU A 398 -27.16 -1.45 -26.15
C LEU A 398 -26.52 -2.76 -26.59
N ASP A 399 -26.94 -3.31 -27.75
CA ASP A 399 -26.40 -4.59 -28.24
C ASP A 399 -24.91 -4.45 -28.64
N GLU A 400 -24.58 -3.39 -29.33
CA GLU A 400 -23.21 -3.11 -29.77
C GLU A 400 -22.30 -2.71 -28.60
N ALA A 401 -22.84 -1.96 -27.65
CA ALA A 401 -22.13 -1.62 -26.43
C ALA A 401 -21.78 -2.88 -25.64
N GLU A 402 -22.75 -3.77 -25.43
CA GLU A 402 -22.59 -5.02 -24.70
C GLU A 402 -21.54 -5.93 -25.34
N ALA A 403 -21.61 -6.13 -26.64
CA ALA A 403 -20.64 -6.98 -27.37
C ALA A 403 -19.19 -6.44 -27.23
N LEU A 404 -18.99 -5.13 -27.28
CA LEU A 404 -17.67 -4.51 -27.10
C LEU A 404 -17.18 -4.61 -25.64
N PHE A 405 -18.06 -4.43 -24.67
CA PHE A 405 -17.71 -4.57 -23.25
C PHE A 405 -17.40 -6.02 -22.87
N GLU A 406 -18.14 -6.99 -23.38
CA GLU A 406 -17.81 -8.41 -23.20
C GLU A 406 -16.42 -8.73 -23.77
N ALA A 407 -16.14 -8.30 -25.00
CA ALA A 407 -14.85 -8.51 -25.64
C ALA A 407 -13.71 -7.80 -24.88
N ALA A 408 -13.91 -6.60 -24.38
CA ALA A 408 -12.94 -5.88 -23.56
C ALA A 408 -12.67 -6.59 -22.23
N LEU A 409 -13.73 -7.04 -21.54
CA LEU A 409 -13.64 -7.76 -20.28
C LEU A 409 -12.90 -9.10 -20.43
N GLU A 410 -13.15 -9.85 -21.51
CA GLU A 410 -12.46 -11.10 -21.81
C GLU A 410 -10.94 -10.86 -21.97
N ARG A 411 -10.55 -9.84 -22.79
CA ARG A 411 -9.14 -9.49 -22.98
C ARG A 411 -8.46 -9.03 -21.69
N HIS A 412 -9.14 -8.27 -20.85
CA HIS A 412 -8.60 -7.88 -19.55
C HIS A 412 -8.44 -9.10 -18.63
N ARG A 413 -9.37 -10.05 -18.63
CA ARG A 413 -9.26 -11.30 -17.83
C ARG A 413 -8.09 -12.18 -18.27
N GLU A 414 -7.78 -12.20 -19.57
CA GLU A 414 -6.68 -13.02 -20.11
C GLU A 414 -5.30 -12.38 -19.88
N HIS A 415 -5.22 -11.04 -19.91
CA HIS A 415 -3.93 -10.35 -19.96
C HIS A 415 -3.60 -9.52 -18.71
N LEU A 416 -4.54 -9.32 -17.80
CA LEU A 416 -4.35 -8.54 -16.60
C LEU A 416 -4.68 -9.36 -15.34
N PRO A 417 -4.03 -9.09 -14.21
CA PRO A 417 -4.42 -9.69 -12.94
C PRO A 417 -5.81 -9.21 -12.51
N PRO A 418 -6.57 -10.01 -11.73
CA PRO A 418 -7.94 -9.68 -11.32
C PRO A 418 -8.09 -8.38 -10.54
N ASP A 419 -7.01 -7.94 -9.89
CA ASP A 419 -6.90 -6.70 -9.11
C ASP A 419 -6.38 -5.52 -9.93
N HIS A 420 -6.39 -5.63 -11.26
CA HIS A 420 -5.98 -4.51 -12.11
C HIS A 420 -7.12 -3.48 -12.25
N PRO A 421 -6.81 -2.15 -12.24
CA PRO A 421 -7.79 -1.09 -12.44
C PRO A 421 -8.71 -1.29 -13.64
N ASP A 422 -8.16 -1.69 -14.79
CA ASP A 422 -8.90 -1.86 -16.03
C ASP A 422 -9.92 -3.04 -15.96
N ALA A 423 -9.59 -4.07 -15.19
CA ALA A 423 -10.54 -5.17 -14.96
C ALA A 423 -11.77 -4.69 -14.17
N ALA A 424 -11.56 -3.82 -13.16
CA ALA A 424 -12.65 -3.19 -12.44
C ALA A 424 -13.51 -2.30 -13.35
N SER A 425 -12.87 -1.48 -14.21
CA SER A 425 -13.58 -0.61 -15.15
C SER A 425 -14.41 -1.37 -16.18
N SER A 426 -13.91 -2.51 -16.70
CA SER A 426 -14.69 -3.33 -17.63
C SER A 426 -15.90 -4.00 -16.95
N LEU A 427 -15.80 -4.34 -15.67
CA LEU A 427 -16.95 -4.83 -14.89
C LEU A 427 -17.99 -3.72 -14.66
N GLU A 428 -17.55 -2.48 -14.42
CA GLU A 428 -18.42 -1.29 -14.36
C GLU A 428 -19.18 -1.10 -15.68
N ASP A 429 -18.45 -1.10 -16.82
CA ASP A 429 -19.04 -0.96 -18.16
C ASP A 429 -20.13 -2.04 -18.41
N MET A 430 -19.87 -3.30 -18.02
CA MET A 430 -20.86 -4.37 -18.09
C MET A 430 -22.06 -4.13 -17.17
N GLY A 431 -21.82 -3.69 -15.94
CA GLY A 431 -22.88 -3.34 -15.00
C GLY A 431 -23.78 -2.22 -15.55
N GLU A 432 -23.20 -1.21 -16.19
CA GLU A 432 -23.93 -0.08 -16.75
C GLU A 432 -24.82 -0.48 -17.94
N VAL A 433 -24.34 -1.32 -18.86
CA VAL A 433 -25.17 -1.79 -19.97
C VAL A 433 -26.31 -2.69 -19.48
N LYS A 434 -26.06 -3.57 -18.50
CA LYS A 434 -27.10 -4.42 -17.90
C LYS A 434 -28.15 -3.57 -17.16
N PHE A 435 -27.72 -2.50 -16.47
CA PHE A 435 -28.65 -1.56 -15.85
C PHE A 435 -29.53 -0.86 -16.89
N ASN A 436 -28.97 -0.40 -18.01
CA ASN A 436 -29.72 0.24 -19.11
C ASN A 436 -30.69 -0.74 -19.81
N ARG A 437 -30.40 -2.04 -19.76
CA ARG A 437 -31.33 -3.12 -20.21
C ARG A 437 -32.38 -3.48 -19.17
N THR A 438 -32.38 -2.83 -18.02
CA THR A 438 -33.23 -3.19 -16.85
C THR A 438 -33.01 -4.60 -16.30
N ALA A 439 -31.89 -5.25 -16.64
CA ALA A 439 -31.47 -6.53 -16.10
C ALA A 439 -30.78 -6.30 -14.73
N LEU A 440 -31.58 -5.90 -13.72
CA LEU A 440 -31.11 -5.40 -12.44
C LEU A 440 -30.31 -6.43 -11.64
N ASP A 441 -30.64 -7.72 -11.73
CA ASP A 441 -29.91 -8.78 -11.03
C ASP A 441 -28.51 -8.96 -11.60
N GLU A 442 -28.37 -9.00 -12.93
CA GLU A 442 -27.06 -9.07 -13.60
C GLU A 442 -26.24 -7.80 -13.34
N ALA A 443 -26.87 -6.62 -13.39
CA ALA A 443 -26.21 -5.37 -13.08
C ALA A 443 -25.63 -5.36 -11.65
N GLU A 444 -26.41 -5.86 -10.67
CA GLU A 444 -25.95 -5.99 -9.29
C GLU A 444 -24.72 -6.89 -9.16
N GLU A 445 -24.73 -8.06 -9.82
CA GLU A 445 -23.59 -8.97 -9.82
C GLU A 445 -22.32 -8.30 -10.38
N TYR A 446 -22.44 -7.61 -11.51
CA TYR A 446 -21.31 -6.90 -12.12
C TYR A 446 -20.79 -5.77 -11.24
N PHE A 447 -21.65 -4.96 -10.63
CA PHE A 447 -21.20 -3.87 -9.76
C PHE A 447 -20.63 -4.36 -8.43
N ARG A 448 -21.13 -5.48 -7.88
CA ARG A 448 -20.48 -6.14 -6.73
C ARG A 448 -19.08 -6.65 -7.09
N ALA A 449 -18.92 -7.26 -8.26
CA ALA A 449 -17.62 -7.70 -8.74
C ALA A 449 -16.68 -6.51 -9.01
N ALA A 450 -17.17 -5.43 -9.62
CA ALA A 450 -16.43 -4.20 -9.84
C ALA A 450 -15.98 -3.56 -8.52
N LEU A 451 -16.85 -3.55 -7.50
CA LEU A 451 -16.54 -3.03 -6.17
C LEU A 451 -15.39 -3.80 -5.51
N GLU A 452 -15.41 -5.12 -5.54
CA GLU A 452 -14.33 -5.96 -4.99
C GLU A 452 -13.01 -5.76 -5.75
N ALA A 453 -13.06 -5.71 -7.08
CA ALA A 453 -11.90 -5.44 -7.92
C ALA A 453 -11.33 -4.04 -7.62
N SER A 454 -12.16 -3.00 -7.49
CA SER A 454 -11.75 -1.64 -7.14
C SER A 454 -11.17 -1.54 -5.74
N ARG A 455 -11.72 -2.24 -4.76
CA ARG A 455 -11.15 -2.32 -3.40
C ARG A 455 -9.75 -2.92 -3.40
N SER A 456 -9.51 -3.94 -4.22
CA SER A 456 -8.21 -4.57 -4.37
C SER A 456 -7.21 -3.68 -5.11
N ALA A 457 -7.64 -3.02 -6.20
CA ALA A 457 -6.81 -2.19 -7.06
C ALA A 457 -6.41 -0.86 -6.42
N TYR A 458 -7.35 -0.17 -5.79
CA TYR A 458 -7.20 1.20 -5.31
C TYR A 458 -7.25 1.35 -3.79
N GLY A 459 -7.65 0.28 -3.07
CA GLY A 459 -7.89 0.32 -1.62
C GLY A 459 -9.28 0.83 -1.25
N TRP A 460 -9.67 0.59 0.01
CA TRP A 460 -11.02 0.85 0.54
C TRP A 460 -11.45 2.32 0.54
N ARG A 461 -10.51 3.26 0.50
CA ARG A 461 -10.74 4.72 0.60
C ARG A 461 -10.36 5.40 -0.70
N SER A 462 -10.94 4.95 -1.80
CA SER A 462 -10.70 5.52 -3.12
C SER A 462 -12.01 6.07 -3.73
N ARG A 463 -11.88 6.94 -4.73
CA ARG A 463 -13.02 7.50 -5.46
C ARG A 463 -13.74 6.45 -6.30
N GLU A 464 -12.99 5.53 -6.85
CA GLU A 464 -13.49 4.41 -7.65
C GLU A 464 -14.39 3.51 -6.81
N VAL A 465 -13.99 3.21 -5.57
CA VAL A 465 -14.82 2.44 -4.62
C VAL A 465 -16.10 3.23 -4.28
N ALA A 466 -15.99 4.53 -4.04
CA ALA A 466 -17.19 5.37 -3.76
C ALA A 466 -18.15 5.41 -4.93
N ARG A 467 -17.65 5.51 -6.18
CA ARG A 467 -18.47 5.46 -7.41
C ARG A 467 -19.18 4.13 -7.55
N ASN A 468 -18.49 3.00 -7.40
CA ASN A 468 -19.08 1.67 -7.47
C ASN A 468 -20.13 1.42 -6.39
N LEU A 469 -19.91 1.90 -5.17
CA LEU A 469 -20.92 1.90 -4.11
C LEU A 469 -22.14 2.73 -4.51
N GLY A 470 -21.94 3.90 -5.11
CA GLY A 470 -23.02 4.75 -5.60
C GLY A 470 -23.87 4.08 -6.68
N SER A 471 -23.23 3.40 -7.64
CA SER A 471 -23.92 2.64 -8.70
C SER A 471 -24.65 1.43 -8.13
N LEU A 472 -24.04 0.68 -7.24
CA LEU A 472 -24.68 -0.45 -6.55
C LEU A 472 -25.90 0.02 -5.75
N ALA A 473 -25.81 1.13 -5.01
CA ALA A 473 -26.91 1.70 -4.27
C ALA A 473 -28.08 2.12 -5.18
N LEU A 474 -27.79 2.65 -6.38
CA LEU A 474 -28.82 2.97 -7.36
C LEU A 474 -29.58 1.72 -7.81
N ILE A 475 -28.89 0.63 -8.06
CA ILE A 475 -29.50 -0.64 -8.46
C ILE A 475 -30.34 -1.21 -7.33
N LEU A 476 -29.81 -1.26 -6.11
CA LEU A 476 -30.56 -1.71 -4.92
C LEU A 476 -31.85 -0.89 -4.74
N HIS A 477 -31.75 0.44 -4.95
CA HIS A 477 -32.91 1.32 -4.93
C HIS A 477 -33.95 0.94 -6.01
N GLN A 478 -33.50 0.67 -7.25
CA GLN A 478 -34.39 0.26 -8.35
C GLN A 478 -35.07 -1.10 -8.10
N LYS A 479 -34.35 -2.00 -7.40
CA LYS A 479 -34.91 -3.30 -6.94
C LYS A 479 -35.86 -3.18 -5.75
N GLY A 480 -36.10 -1.98 -5.21
CA GLY A 480 -36.94 -1.76 -4.03
C GLY A 480 -36.27 -2.10 -2.70
N GLN A 481 -34.98 -2.42 -2.67
CA GLN A 481 -34.21 -2.73 -1.46
C GLN A 481 -33.75 -1.43 -0.78
N VAL A 482 -34.72 -0.67 -0.30
CA VAL A 482 -34.52 0.74 0.11
C VAL A 482 -33.53 0.89 1.27
N ASP A 483 -33.61 0.02 2.27
CA ASP A 483 -32.72 0.10 3.45
C ASP A 483 -31.26 -0.21 3.10
N GLU A 484 -31.03 -1.23 2.28
CA GLU A 484 -29.70 -1.58 1.80
C GLU A 484 -29.14 -0.48 0.88
N ALA A 485 -29.99 0.09 0.01
CA ALA A 485 -29.61 1.23 -0.82
C ALA A 485 -29.18 2.44 0.00
N LEU A 486 -29.93 2.78 1.06
CA LEU A 486 -29.57 3.88 1.98
C LEU A 486 -28.22 3.63 2.65
N ALA A 487 -28.02 2.45 3.22
CA ALA A 487 -26.77 2.09 3.86
C ALA A 487 -25.59 2.18 2.88
N THR A 488 -25.77 1.67 1.66
CA THR A 488 -24.73 1.68 0.61
C THR A 488 -24.43 3.09 0.11
N TYR A 489 -25.45 3.96 -0.06
CA TYR A 489 -25.22 5.37 -0.39
C TYR A 489 -24.46 6.11 0.73
N HIS A 490 -24.79 5.86 2.00
CA HIS A 490 -24.06 6.47 3.11
C HIS A 490 -22.59 6.02 3.13
N GLU A 491 -22.33 4.72 2.88
CA GLU A 491 -20.95 4.20 2.73
C GLU A 491 -20.25 4.87 1.55
N ALA A 492 -20.94 5.07 0.42
CA ALA A 492 -20.39 5.74 -0.75
C ALA A 492 -19.96 7.19 -0.46
N VAL A 493 -20.83 7.97 0.18
CA VAL A 493 -20.54 9.37 0.57
C VAL A 493 -19.38 9.44 1.55
N GLU A 494 -19.35 8.59 2.56
CA GLU A 494 -18.28 8.56 3.55
C GLU A 494 -16.94 8.14 2.92
N THR A 495 -16.97 7.14 2.03
CA THR A 495 -15.80 6.70 1.26
C THR A 495 -15.27 7.82 0.36
N ALA A 496 -16.15 8.54 -0.34
CA ALA A 496 -15.78 9.69 -1.17
C ALA A 496 -15.10 10.80 -0.33
N ARG A 497 -15.65 11.12 0.84
CA ARG A 497 -15.07 12.11 1.77
C ARG A 497 -13.71 11.69 2.31
N GLN A 498 -13.51 10.39 2.57
CA GLN A 498 -12.23 9.85 3.03
C GLN A 498 -11.19 9.76 1.91
N ALA A 499 -11.61 9.63 0.66
CA ALA A 499 -10.73 9.62 -0.50
C ALA A 499 -10.13 11.01 -0.81
N GLY A 500 -10.79 12.09 -0.37
CA GLY A 500 -10.32 13.46 -0.56
C GLY A 500 -11.46 14.46 -0.72
N PRO A 501 -11.18 15.68 -1.23
CA PRO A 501 -12.21 16.64 -1.57
C PRO A 501 -13.20 16.05 -2.60
N LEU A 502 -14.50 16.27 -2.37
CA LEU A 502 -15.54 15.78 -3.29
C LEU A 502 -15.38 16.45 -4.67
N ASP A 503 -15.50 15.66 -5.71
CA ASP A 503 -15.44 16.09 -7.12
C ASP A 503 -16.83 16.10 -7.77
N ALA A 504 -16.88 16.32 -9.06
CA ALA A 504 -18.14 16.38 -9.81
C ALA A 504 -18.92 15.05 -9.74
N GLU A 505 -18.23 13.90 -9.84
CA GLU A 505 -18.87 12.57 -9.76
C GLU A 505 -19.44 12.30 -8.36
N SER A 506 -18.72 12.67 -7.32
CA SER A 506 -19.21 12.53 -5.93
C SER A 506 -20.52 13.29 -5.68
N THR A 507 -20.77 14.37 -6.43
CA THR A 507 -22.02 15.13 -6.33
C THR A 507 -23.23 14.34 -6.83
N ASP A 508 -23.06 13.40 -7.75
CA ASP A 508 -24.15 12.56 -8.24
C ASP A 508 -24.59 11.56 -7.17
N ILE A 509 -23.66 11.04 -6.35
CA ILE A 509 -23.96 10.21 -5.18
C ILE A 509 -24.82 11.01 -4.17
N LEU A 510 -24.44 12.29 -3.90
CA LEU A 510 -25.22 13.17 -3.02
C LEU A 510 -26.64 13.41 -3.57
N MET A 511 -26.74 13.64 -4.88
CA MET A 511 -28.03 13.85 -5.56
C MET A 511 -28.93 12.63 -5.44
N ASN A 512 -28.39 11.45 -5.72
CA ASN A 512 -29.16 10.21 -5.67
C ASN A 512 -29.62 9.89 -4.24
N LEU A 513 -28.76 10.06 -3.25
CA LEU A 513 -29.12 9.92 -1.83
C LEU A 513 -30.18 10.97 -1.44
N GLY A 514 -30.04 12.21 -1.90
CA GLY A 514 -31.03 13.28 -1.69
C GLY A 514 -32.43 12.91 -2.24
N TRP A 515 -32.49 12.36 -3.45
CA TRP A 515 -33.74 11.87 -4.03
C TRP A 515 -34.32 10.67 -3.27
N LEU A 516 -33.45 9.77 -2.76
CA LEU A 516 -33.93 8.62 -1.96
C LEU A 516 -34.55 9.09 -0.63
N HIS A 517 -33.91 10.05 0.05
CA HIS A 517 -34.50 10.69 1.24
C HIS A 517 -35.81 11.42 0.91
N ALA A 518 -35.89 12.15 -0.21
CA ALA A 518 -37.11 12.83 -0.65
C ALA A 518 -38.28 11.84 -0.84
N ARG A 519 -38.02 10.67 -1.41
CA ARG A 519 -39.05 9.60 -1.56
C ARG A 519 -39.56 9.04 -0.24
N GLN A 520 -38.74 9.06 0.81
CA GLN A 520 -39.09 8.67 2.16
C GLN A 520 -39.67 9.83 3.00
N ALA A 521 -39.96 10.98 2.37
CA ALA A 521 -40.41 12.20 3.04
C ALA A 521 -39.44 12.74 4.13
N ARG A 522 -38.14 12.34 4.09
CA ARG A 522 -37.09 12.87 4.93
C ARG A 522 -36.58 14.18 4.32
N TRP A 523 -37.40 15.23 4.42
CA TRP A 523 -37.20 16.47 3.68
C TRP A 523 -35.96 17.25 4.11
N GLN A 524 -35.59 17.22 5.41
CA GLN A 524 -34.43 17.94 5.94
C GLN A 524 -33.12 17.36 5.44
N GLU A 525 -32.99 16.04 5.49
CA GLU A 525 -31.81 15.31 5.01
C GLU A 525 -31.67 15.47 3.49
N SER A 526 -32.77 15.38 2.76
CA SER A 526 -32.79 15.60 1.30
C SER A 526 -32.32 17.00 0.94
N GLU A 527 -32.86 18.05 1.62
CA GLU A 527 -32.48 19.42 1.40
C GLU A 527 -30.99 19.67 1.65
N ALA A 528 -30.46 19.16 2.76
CA ALA A 528 -29.05 19.31 3.10
C ALA A 528 -28.14 18.74 2.00
N LEU A 529 -28.46 17.57 1.45
CA LEU A 529 -27.69 16.92 0.38
C LEU A 529 -27.77 17.70 -0.93
N PHE A 530 -28.95 18.20 -1.32
CA PHE A 530 -29.08 19.01 -2.53
C PHE A 530 -28.38 20.37 -2.40
N LEU A 531 -28.36 20.99 -1.22
CA LEU A 531 -27.61 22.23 -0.97
C LEU A 531 -26.10 21.97 -1.04
N GLU A 532 -25.61 20.88 -0.45
CA GLU A 532 -24.18 20.49 -0.56
C GLU A 532 -23.79 20.23 -2.01
N ALA A 533 -24.58 19.45 -2.74
CA ALA A 533 -24.36 19.20 -4.17
C ALA A 533 -24.38 20.46 -5.01
N LEU A 534 -25.34 21.37 -4.77
CA LEU A 534 -25.44 22.66 -5.45
C LEU A 534 -24.23 23.54 -5.21
N ALA A 535 -23.76 23.64 -3.96
CA ALA A 535 -22.61 24.43 -3.61
C ALA A 535 -21.33 23.90 -4.30
N LEU A 536 -21.11 22.58 -4.26
CA LEU A 536 -19.98 21.93 -4.90
C LEU A 536 -20.02 22.09 -6.42
N ARG A 537 -21.15 21.82 -7.07
CA ARG A 537 -21.29 21.96 -8.53
C ARG A 537 -21.04 23.38 -8.99
N ARG A 538 -21.55 24.39 -8.26
CA ARG A 538 -21.25 25.82 -8.55
C ARG A 538 -19.77 26.14 -8.43
N ALA A 539 -19.10 25.61 -7.42
CA ALA A 539 -17.67 25.83 -7.20
C ALA A 539 -16.79 25.12 -8.25
N LEU A 540 -17.15 23.92 -8.66
CA LEU A 540 -16.36 23.10 -9.56
C LEU A 540 -16.61 23.41 -11.04
N LEU A 541 -17.87 23.67 -11.43
CA LEU A 541 -18.32 23.72 -12.83
C LEU A 541 -18.84 25.09 -13.26
N GLY A 542 -18.99 26.01 -12.29
CA GLY A 542 -19.61 27.32 -12.54
C GLY A 542 -21.14 27.30 -12.45
N THR A 543 -21.75 28.47 -12.34
CA THR A 543 -23.19 28.66 -12.11
C THR A 543 -24.09 28.30 -13.28
N GLY A 544 -23.56 28.32 -14.53
CA GLY A 544 -24.31 28.03 -15.76
C GLY A 544 -24.27 26.58 -16.21
N HIS A 545 -23.66 25.65 -15.44
CA HIS A 545 -23.56 24.26 -15.85
C HIS A 545 -24.88 23.52 -15.64
N ALA A 546 -25.29 22.63 -16.57
CA ALA A 546 -26.55 21.90 -16.51
C ALA A 546 -26.76 21.09 -15.21
N THR A 547 -25.69 20.52 -14.63
CA THR A 547 -25.79 19.78 -13.36
C THR A 547 -26.16 20.68 -12.17
N VAL A 548 -25.86 21.99 -12.23
CA VAL A 548 -26.34 22.99 -11.26
C VAL A 548 -27.88 23.09 -11.35
N GLY A 549 -28.41 23.09 -12.60
CA GLY A 549 -29.84 23.07 -12.84
C GLY A 549 -30.51 21.84 -12.24
N ASN A 550 -29.89 20.64 -12.34
CA ASN A 550 -30.41 19.41 -11.70
C ASN A 550 -30.49 19.52 -10.18
N ALA A 551 -29.48 20.15 -9.53
CA ALA A 551 -29.52 20.35 -8.09
C ALA A 551 -30.62 21.34 -7.67
N LEU A 552 -30.87 22.38 -8.47
CA LEU A 552 -31.95 23.34 -8.28
C LEU A 552 -33.34 22.67 -8.41
N ILE A 553 -33.50 21.71 -9.35
CA ILE A 553 -34.73 20.91 -9.46
C ILE A 553 -34.95 20.07 -8.20
N GLY A 554 -33.90 19.43 -7.66
CA GLY A 554 -33.99 18.69 -6.39
C GLY A 554 -34.43 19.57 -5.22
N LEU A 555 -33.85 20.74 -5.08
CA LEU A 555 -34.24 21.73 -4.06
C LEU A 555 -35.70 22.19 -4.26
N SER A 556 -36.07 22.55 -5.49
CA SER A 556 -37.43 22.95 -5.82
C SER A 556 -38.45 21.89 -5.43
N HIS A 557 -38.13 20.60 -5.67
CA HIS A 557 -39.02 19.50 -5.25
C HIS A 557 -39.22 19.48 -3.74
N VAL A 558 -38.16 19.53 -2.94
CA VAL A 558 -38.23 19.56 -1.47
C VAL A 558 -38.98 20.78 -0.96
N GLU A 559 -38.69 21.95 -1.49
CA GLU A 559 -39.37 23.21 -1.11
C GLU A 559 -40.83 23.23 -1.46
N SER A 560 -41.20 22.69 -2.61
CA SER A 560 -42.59 22.52 -3.01
C SER A 560 -43.35 21.58 -2.05
N ARG A 561 -42.70 20.47 -1.59
CA ARG A 561 -43.27 19.51 -0.66
C ARG A 561 -43.41 20.05 0.77
N THR A 562 -42.49 20.96 1.15
CA THR A 562 -42.49 21.61 2.47
C THR A 562 -43.26 22.93 2.53
N GLY A 563 -43.95 23.30 1.44
CA GLY A 563 -44.82 24.49 1.37
C GLY A 563 -44.13 25.80 1.06
N ARG A 564 -42.84 25.79 0.76
CA ARG A 564 -42.02 26.98 0.37
C ARG A 564 -42.13 27.22 -1.14
N LEU A 565 -43.38 27.53 -1.60
CA LEU A 565 -43.72 27.54 -3.02
C LEU A 565 -43.01 28.61 -3.82
N ASP A 566 -42.79 29.82 -3.29
CA ASP A 566 -42.10 30.91 -3.99
C ASP A 566 -40.63 30.55 -4.24
N SER A 567 -39.94 29.99 -3.28
CA SER A 567 -38.56 29.50 -3.40
C SER A 567 -38.47 28.38 -4.44
N ALA A 568 -39.39 27.39 -4.38
CA ALA A 568 -39.48 26.29 -5.34
C ALA A 568 -39.60 26.78 -6.78
N LEU A 569 -40.53 27.73 -7.03
CA LEU A 569 -40.70 28.33 -8.35
C LEU A 569 -39.47 29.12 -8.82
N ALA A 570 -38.79 29.85 -7.92
CA ALA A 570 -37.57 30.56 -8.23
C ALA A 570 -36.45 29.62 -8.66
N HIS A 571 -36.25 28.51 -7.92
CA HIS A 571 -35.23 27.52 -8.24
C HIS A 571 -35.53 26.78 -9.56
N SER A 572 -36.80 26.37 -9.79
CA SER A 572 -37.20 25.76 -11.06
C SER A 572 -37.03 26.69 -12.25
N SER A 573 -37.36 28.00 -12.07
CA SER A 573 -37.15 29.01 -13.12
C SER A 573 -35.66 29.22 -13.42
N GLN A 574 -34.81 29.25 -12.41
CA GLN A 574 -33.36 29.33 -12.59
C GLN A 574 -32.82 28.09 -13.31
N ALA A 575 -33.31 26.90 -12.95
CA ALA A 575 -32.95 25.65 -13.62
C ALA A 575 -33.33 25.69 -15.10
N LEU A 576 -34.57 26.14 -15.42
CA LEU A 576 -35.03 26.28 -16.82
C LEU A 576 -34.13 27.22 -17.60
N ALA A 577 -33.80 28.40 -17.07
CA ALA A 577 -32.91 29.37 -17.73
C ALA A 577 -31.52 28.76 -18.01
N ILE A 578 -30.92 28.01 -17.06
CA ILE A 578 -29.65 27.33 -17.30
C ILE A 578 -29.78 26.32 -18.44
N PHE A 579 -30.85 25.50 -18.43
CA PHE A 579 -31.06 24.49 -19.47
C PHE A 579 -31.32 25.11 -20.86
N GLU A 580 -32.06 26.19 -20.93
CA GLU A 580 -32.29 26.93 -22.17
C GLU A 580 -30.98 27.53 -22.73
N GLU A 581 -30.11 28.04 -21.87
CA GLU A 581 -28.82 28.59 -22.27
C GLU A 581 -27.87 27.48 -22.78
N VAL A 582 -27.85 26.33 -22.11
CA VAL A 582 -26.93 25.21 -22.43
C VAL A 582 -27.41 24.40 -23.64
N PHE A 583 -28.71 24.08 -23.69
CA PHE A 583 -29.27 23.13 -24.67
C PHE A 583 -30.17 23.77 -25.75
N GLY A 584 -30.48 25.04 -25.63
CA GLY A 584 -31.43 25.73 -26.51
C GLY A 584 -32.87 25.51 -26.12
N SER A 585 -33.76 26.40 -26.63
CA SER A 585 -35.19 26.46 -26.26
C SER A 585 -36.04 25.28 -26.77
N GLU A 586 -35.54 24.53 -27.76
CA GLU A 586 -36.23 23.38 -28.39
C GLU A 586 -35.75 22.01 -27.86
N SER A 587 -34.90 21.99 -26.89
CA SER A 587 -34.32 20.74 -26.34
C SER A 587 -35.32 19.98 -25.46
N THR A 588 -35.38 18.67 -25.64
CA THR A 588 -36.14 17.77 -24.75
C THR A 588 -35.64 17.77 -23.30
N ARG A 589 -34.40 18.20 -23.08
CA ARG A 589 -33.81 18.30 -21.73
C ARG A 589 -34.50 19.37 -20.85
N LEU A 590 -35.25 20.29 -21.45
CA LEU A 590 -36.06 21.30 -20.75
C LEU A 590 -37.30 20.68 -20.07
N SER A 591 -37.65 19.43 -20.38
CA SER A 591 -38.81 18.77 -19.78
C SER A 591 -38.70 18.67 -18.26
N GLY A 592 -37.52 18.37 -17.71
CA GLY A 592 -37.28 18.30 -16.26
C GLY A 592 -37.64 19.57 -15.50
N PRO A 593 -37.01 20.72 -15.81
CA PRO A 593 -37.34 21.99 -15.16
C PRO A 593 -38.77 22.48 -15.47
N LEU A 594 -39.33 22.23 -16.67
CA LEU A 594 -40.70 22.56 -16.98
C LEU A 594 -41.74 21.79 -16.18
N ILE A 595 -41.50 20.47 -15.94
CA ILE A 595 -42.33 19.66 -15.06
C ILE A 595 -42.20 20.15 -13.61
N SER A 596 -41.00 20.49 -13.17
CA SER A 596 -40.79 21.05 -11.82
C SER A 596 -41.57 22.34 -11.62
N LEU A 597 -41.57 23.24 -12.63
CA LEU A 597 -42.40 24.45 -12.64
C LEU A 597 -43.90 24.10 -12.64
N GLY A 598 -44.32 23.18 -13.47
CA GLY A 598 -45.70 22.74 -13.52
C GLY A 598 -46.22 22.24 -12.17
N ASN A 599 -45.42 21.39 -11.51
CA ASN A 599 -45.71 20.89 -10.16
C ASN A 599 -45.75 22.03 -9.13
N GLY A 600 -44.80 22.99 -9.19
CA GLY A 600 -44.75 24.16 -8.31
C GLY A 600 -45.98 25.05 -8.47
N TYR A 601 -46.37 25.36 -9.73
CA TYR A 601 -47.56 26.15 -10.04
C TYR A 601 -48.86 25.48 -9.61
N LEU A 602 -49.01 24.15 -9.87
CA LEU A 602 -50.16 23.37 -9.42
C LEU A 602 -50.35 23.49 -7.92
N ARG A 603 -49.27 23.31 -7.13
CA ARG A 603 -49.36 23.45 -5.67
C ARG A 603 -49.60 24.88 -5.18
N ALA A 604 -49.19 25.86 -5.97
CA ALA A 604 -49.45 27.28 -5.69
C ALA A 604 -50.89 27.73 -6.12
N GLY A 605 -51.68 26.79 -6.69
CA GLY A 605 -53.02 27.12 -7.23
C GLY A 605 -52.99 27.96 -8.53
N ARG A 606 -51.80 28.08 -9.15
CA ARG A 606 -51.60 28.86 -10.38
C ARG A 606 -51.73 27.94 -11.59
N LEU A 607 -52.98 27.46 -11.82
CA LEU A 607 -53.28 26.37 -12.76
C LEU A 607 -52.99 26.73 -14.21
N ASP A 608 -53.15 28.01 -14.64
CA ASP A 608 -52.89 28.46 -16.01
C ASP A 608 -51.42 28.38 -16.37
N GLU A 609 -50.54 28.85 -15.47
CA GLU A 609 -49.10 28.78 -15.68
C GLU A 609 -48.55 27.34 -15.57
N GLY A 610 -49.15 26.50 -14.71
CA GLY A 610 -48.83 25.08 -14.61
C GLY A 610 -49.14 24.36 -15.92
N GLU A 611 -50.34 24.60 -16.47
CA GLU A 611 -50.77 24.03 -17.76
C GLU A 611 -49.84 24.43 -18.91
N ALA A 612 -49.48 25.72 -18.98
CA ALA A 612 -48.53 26.22 -20.00
C ALA A 612 -47.15 25.51 -19.90
N ALA A 613 -46.64 25.29 -18.70
CA ALA A 613 -45.39 24.60 -18.49
C ALA A 613 -45.46 23.13 -18.92
N TYR A 614 -46.48 22.39 -18.54
CA TYR A 614 -46.68 20.98 -18.98
C TYR A 614 -46.93 20.82 -20.46
N ARG A 615 -47.70 21.71 -21.08
CA ARG A 615 -47.93 21.66 -22.54
C ARG A 615 -46.62 21.93 -23.32
N ARG A 616 -45.81 22.89 -22.90
CA ARG A 616 -44.49 23.12 -23.49
C ARG A 616 -43.57 21.89 -23.33
N ALA A 617 -43.56 21.28 -22.15
CA ALA A 617 -42.80 20.04 -21.92
C ALA A 617 -43.28 18.91 -22.84
N LEU A 618 -44.62 18.73 -22.95
CA LEU A 618 -45.24 17.70 -23.79
C LEU A 618 -44.93 17.88 -25.29
N GLU A 619 -44.97 19.13 -25.79
CA GLU A 619 -44.61 19.46 -27.17
C GLU A 619 -43.16 19.07 -27.48
N LEU A 620 -42.21 19.48 -26.65
CA LEU A 620 -40.78 19.17 -26.84
C LEU A 620 -40.52 17.68 -26.86
N VAL A 621 -41.10 16.96 -25.93
CA VAL A 621 -40.85 15.52 -25.73
C VAL A 621 -41.52 14.66 -26.78
N SER A 622 -42.78 14.96 -27.10
CA SER A 622 -43.57 14.18 -28.08
C SER A 622 -43.03 14.29 -29.52
N ARG A 623 -42.50 15.44 -29.89
CA ARG A 623 -41.83 15.66 -31.21
C ARG A 623 -40.60 14.80 -31.40
N THR A 624 -39.83 14.54 -30.34
CA THR A 624 -38.57 13.84 -30.41
C THR A 624 -38.68 12.35 -30.13
N TRP A 625 -39.43 11.97 -29.11
CA TRP A 625 -39.54 10.56 -28.64
C TRP A 625 -40.87 9.89 -29.02
N GLY A 626 -41.80 10.66 -29.57
CA GLY A 626 -43.11 10.12 -29.93
C GLY A 626 -44.06 9.94 -28.76
N PRO A 627 -45.34 9.57 -29.07
CA PRO A 627 -46.41 9.43 -28.07
C PRO A 627 -46.26 8.23 -27.15
N SER A 628 -45.57 7.17 -27.58
CA SER A 628 -45.36 5.95 -26.80
C SER A 628 -44.16 6.00 -25.85
N SER A 629 -43.44 7.12 -25.76
CA SER A 629 -42.30 7.26 -24.84
C SER A 629 -42.78 7.34 -23.38
N PRO A 630 -42.07 6.68 -22.40
CA PRO A 630 -42.39 6.81 -20.99
C PRO A 630 -42.39 8.25 -20.48
N ASN A 631 -41.52 9.07 -21.04
CA ASN A 631 -41.42 10.50 -20.70
C ASN A 631 -42.64 11.27 -21.20
N THR A 632 -43.13 10.98 -22.41
CA THR A 632 -44.37 11.55 -22.94
C THR A 632 -45.58 11.12 -22.11
N ALA A 633 -45.66 9.83 -21.75
CA ALA A 633 -46.71 9.29 -20.89
C ALA A 633 -46.72 9.98 -19.52
N ARG A 634 -45.58 10.22 -18.90
CA ARG A 634 -45.46 10.91 -17.61
C ARG A 634 -46.00 12.33 -17.67
N ILE A 635 -45.65 13.10 -18.72
CA ILE A 635 -46.13 14.49 -18.84
C ILE A 635 -47.66 14.51 -19.11
N ASN A 636 -48.16 13.57 -19.90
CA ASN A 636 -49.62 13.42 -20.11
C ASN A 636 -50.34 13.10 -18.79
N ASN A 637 -49.78 12.21 -17.94
CA ASN A 637 -50.31 11.93 -16.64
C ASN A 637 -50.37 13.18 -15.74
N ASP A 638 -49.29 13.96 -15.69
CA ASP A 638 -49.18 15.16 -14.83
C ASP A 638 -50.16 16.26 -15.33
N LEU A 639 -50.21 16.48 -16.66
CA LEU A 639 -51.16 17.42 -17.29
C LEU A 639 -52.59 16.99 -17.07
N GLY A 640 -52.93 15.69 -17.22
CA GLY A 640 -54.24 15.16 -16.96
C GLY A 640 -54.69 15.41 -15.54
N ASN A 641 -53.80 15.23 -14.56
CA ASN A 641 -54.10 15.54 -13.15
C ASN A 641 -54.39 17.05 -12.94
N LEU A 642 -53.59 17.93 -13.54
CA LEU A 642 -53.80 19.36 -13.45
C LEU A 642 -55.14 19.76 -14.05
N LEU A 643 -55.51 19.25 -15.23
CA LEU A 643 -56.77 19.51 -15.91
C LEU A 643 -57.98 18.99 -15.11
N ARG A 644 -57.85 17.82 -14.43
CA ARG A 644 -58.87 17.31 -13.49
C ARG A 644 -59.05 18.30 -12.34
N ASP A 645 -58.00 18.80 -11.72
CA ASP A 645 -58.08 19.72 -10.61
C ASP A 645 -58.62 21.09 -11.03
N ARG A 646 -58.55 21.44 -12.33
CA ARG A 646 -59.19 22.61 -12.94
C ARG A 646 -60.66 22.36 -13.29
N GLY A 647 -61.13 21.12 -13.23
CA GLY A 647 -62.50 20.74 -13.60
C GLY A 647 -62.69 20.48 -15.11
N GLN A 648 -61.61 20.42 -15.91
CA GLN A 648 -61.62 20.12 -17.33
C GLN A 648 -61.56 18.58 -17.55
N PHE A 649 -62.55 17.88 -17.05
CA PHE A 649 -62.51 16.39 -16.96
C PHE A 649 -62.43 15.68 -18.32
N ALA A 650 -63.06 16.21 -19.39
CA ALA A 650 -63.00 15.57 -20.71
C ALA A 650 -61.56 15.63 -21.27
N GLU A 651 -60.89 16.79 -21.22
CA GLU A 651 -59.51 16.94 -21.69
C GLU A 651 -58.51 16.14 -20.76
N SER A 652 -58.79 16.10 -19.44
CA SER A 652 -58.07 15.26 -18.50
C SER A 652 -58.12 13.79 -18.89
N GLU A 653 -59.31 13.28 -19.26
CA GLU A 653 -59.48 11.89 -19.71
C GLU A 653 -58.58 11.59 -20.92
N ASP A 654 -58.57 12.46 -21.92
CA ASP A 654 -57.80 12.28 -23.16
C ASP A 654 -56.31 12.13 -22.84
N HIS A 655 -55.79 13.01 -22.01
CA HIS A 655 -54.37 12.97 -21.59
C HIS A 655 -54.03 11.76 -20.73
N LEU A 656 -54.91 11.36 -19.79
CA LEU A 656 -54.68 10.19 -18.93
C LEU A 656 -54.79 8.87 -19.74
N ARG A 657 -55.68 8.76 -20.72
CA ARG A 657 -55.71 7.62 -21.65
C ARG A 657 -54.43 7.57 -22.51
N ALA A 658 -53.94 8.72 -22.99
CA ALA A 658 -52.66 8.79 -23.71
C ALA A 658 -51.49 8.37 -22.77
N ALA A 659 -51.52 8.72 -21.49
CA ALA A 659 -50.54 8.27 -20.51
C ALA A 659 -50.54 6.73 -20.32
N VAL A 660 -51.74 6.14 -20.15
CA VAL A 660 -51.90 4.69 -20.01
C VAL A 660 -51.37 3.98 -21.26
N ALA A 661 -51.82 4.41 -22.45
CA ALA A 661 -51.37 3.80 -23.70
C ALA A 661 -49.84 3.92 -23.91
N GLY A 662 -49.24 5.05 -23.54
CA GLY A 662 -47.79 5.28 -23.60
C GLY A 662 -47.02 4.38 -22.67
N TYR A 663 -47.46 4.19 -21.43
CA TYR A 663 -46.85 3.27 -20.47
C TYR A 663 -47.04 1.81 -20.87
N ASP A 664 -48.24 1.41 -21.29
CA ASP A 664 -48.53 0.04 -21.78
C ASP A 664 -47.58 -0.33 -22.95
N ALA A 665 -47.38 0.59 -23.89
CA ALA A 665 -46.54 0.36 -25.05
C ALA A 665 -45.04 0.33 -24.72
N SER A 666 -44.57 1.09 -23.74
CA SER A 666 -43.15 1.26 -23.44
C SER A 666 -42.64 0.41 -22.27
N LEU A 667 -43.47 0.19 -21.27
CA LEU A 667 -43.09 -0.48 -20.03
C LEU A 667 -43.84 -1.79 -19.80
N GLY A 668 -44.90 -1.99 -20.50
CA GLY A 668 -45.83 -3.12 -20.37
C GLY A 668 -47.07 -2.84 -19.55
N GLU A 669 -48.09 -3.63 -19.80
CA GLU A 669 -49.47 -3.46 -19.24
C GLU A 669 -49.54 -3.67 -17.72
N SER A 670 -48.58 -4.37 -17.14
CA SER A 670 -48.53 -4.66 -15.70
C SER A 670 -47.53 -3.78 -14.94
N HIS A 671 -46.98 -2.73 -15.54
CA HIS A 671 -46.01 -1.91 -14.92
C HIS A 671 -46.59 -0.92 -13.90
N TYR A 672 -45.91 -0.66 -12.79
CA TYR A 672 -46.33 0.24 -11.71
C TYR A 672 -46.82 1.62 -12.18
N PHE A 673 -46.14 2.26 -13.16
CA PHE A 673 -46.56 3.57 -13.68
C PHE A 673 -47.84 3.49 -14.48
N THR A 674 -48.14 2.36 -15.13
CA THR A 674 -49.43 2.10 -15.75
C THR A 674 -50.52 2.09 -14.69
N GLY A 675 -50.31 1.42 -13.56
CA GLY A 675 -51.21 1.42 -12.42
C GLY A 675 -51.51 2.81 -11.86
N ILE A 676 -50.47 3.67 -11.76
CA ILE A 676 -50.66 5.07 -11.33
C ILE A 676 -51.54 5.86 -12.33
N ALA A 677 -51.29 5.74 -13.64
CA ALA A 677 -52.08 6.44 -14.65
C ALA A 677 -53.55 5.97 -14.71
N LEU A 678 -53.77 4.66 -14.54
CA LEU A 678 -55.10 4.08 -14.41
C LEU A 678 -55.82 4.59 -13.16
N ASN A 679 -55.14 4.71 -12.00
CA ASN A 679 -55.74 5.28 -10.79
C ASN A 679 -56.16 6.75 -11.01
N ASN A 680 -55.38 7.53 -11.71
CA ASN A 680 -55.70 8.92 -12.02
C ASN A 680 -56.84 9.02 -13.04
N LEU A 681 -56.87 8.14 -14.05
CA LEU A 681 -57.95 8.03 -15.02
C LEU A 681 -59.28 7.66 -14.34
N ALA A 682 -59.27 6.69 -13.41
CA ALA A 682 -60.42 6.30 -12.65
C ALA A 682 -61.01 7.45 -11.79
N SER A 683 -60.10 8.27 -11.19
CA SER A 683 -60.51 9.49 -10.49
C SER A 683 -61.24 10.49 -11.40
N THR A 684 -60.74 10.70 -12.64
CA THR A 684 -61.37 11.57 -13.64
C THR A 684 -62.69 11.02 -14.14
N LEU A 685 -62.75 9.72 -14.42
CA LEU A 685 -63.99 9.03 -14.84
C LEU A 685 -65.06 9.10 -13.74
N GLY A 686 -64.64 8.96 -12.49
CA GLY A 686 -65.56 9.17 -11.34
C GLY A 686 -66.12 10.59 -11.27
N ALA A 687 -65.26 11.61 -11.54
CA ALA A 687 -65.73 12.99 -11.62
C ALA A 687 -66.66 13.27 -12.81
N LEU A 688 -66.52 12.51 -13.92
CA LEU A 688 -67.45 12.51 -15.03
C LEU A 688 -68.77 11.73 -14.77
N GLY A 689 -68.92 11.07 -13.63
CA GLY A 689 -70.03 10.24 -13.28
C GLY A 689 -70.09 8.86 -13.96
N ARG A 690 -69.01 8.46 -14.63
CA ARG A 690 -68.89 7.12 -15.28
C ARG A 690 -68.35 6.11 -14.29
N LEU A 691 -69.19 5.79 -13.30
CA LEU A 691 -68.77 5.05 -12.11
C LEU A 691 -68.40 3.60 -12.40
N ASP A 692 -69.13 2.89 -13.27
CA ASP A 692 -68.84 1.48 -13.59
C ASP A 692 -67.45 1.38 -14.30
N GLU A 693 -67.18 2.25 -15.27
CA GLU A 693 -65.92 2.28 -15.99
C GLU A 693 -64.74 2.71 -15.07
N ALA A 694 -65.03 3.67 -14.14
CA ALA A 694 -64.04 4.09 -13.16
C ALA A 694 -63.63 2.93 -12.25
N GLN A 695 -64.59 2.12 -11.81
CA GLN A 695 -64.29 0.95 -10.98
C GLN A 695 -63.49 -0.10 -11.73
N GLU A 696 -63.84 -0.43 -12.98
CA GLU A 696 -63.14 -1.39 -13.84
C GLU A 696 -61.63 -0.97 -14.03
N VAL A 697 -61.42 0.30 -14.40
CA VAL A 697 -60.08 0.85 -14.58
C VAL A 697 -59.30 0.81 -13.30
N LEU A 698 -59.90 1.09 -12.15
CA LEU A 698 -59.25 1.12 -10.84
C LEU A 698 -58.92 -0.29 -10.33
N GLU A 699 -59.80 -1.28 -10.57
CA GLU A 699 -59.54 -2.68 -10.24
C GLU A 699 -58.35 -3.23 -11.06
N ARG A 700 -58.19 -2.83 -12.32
CA ARG A 700 -56.98 -3.12 -13.08
C ARG A 700 -55.74 -2.49 -12.43
N ALA A 701 -55.82 -1.24 -11.97
CA ALA A 701 -54.71 -0.59 -11.27
C ALA A 701 -54.31 -1.33 -9.98
N ILE A 702 -55.30 -1.72 -9.16
CA ILE A 702 -55.10 -2.49 -7.93
C ILE A 702 -54.44 -3.83 -8.23
N GLY A 703 -54.91 -4.57 -9.24
CA GLY A 703 -54.31 -5.84 -9.66
C GLY A 703 -52.85 -5.71 -10.08
N ILE A 704 -52.46 -4.58 -10.72
CA ILE A 704 -51.08 -4.28 -11.03
C ILE A 704 -50.25 -4.06 -9.75
N PHE A 705 -50.78 -3.28 -8.78
CA PHE A 705 -50.05 -3.02 -7.52
C PHE A 705 -49.89 -4.29 -6.69
N GLU A 706 -50.88 -5.21 -6.70
CA GLU A 706 -50.78 -6.53 -6.08
C GLU A 706 -49.70 -7.40 -6.72
N ALA A 707 -49.72 -7.50 -8.04
CA ALA A 707 -48.79 -8.31 -8.82
C ALA A 707 -47.34 -7.85 -8.66
N GLU A 708 -47.11 -6.55 -8.56
CA GLU A 708 -45.79 -5.91 -8.34
C GLU A 708 -45.37 -5.84 -6.86
N GLY A 709 -46.19 -6.37 -5.92
CA GLY A 709 -45.85 -6.42 -4.50
C GLY A 709 -46.05 -5.12 -3.72
N PHE A 710 -46.81 -4.14 -4.26
CA PHE A 710 -47.09 -2.85 -3.61
C PHE A 710 -48.28 -2.85 -2.69
N VAL A 711 -48.67 -4.01 -2.11
CA VAL A 711 -49.90 -4.19 -1.30
C VAL A 711 -49.96 -3.29 -0.06
N GLU A 712 -48.80 -3.01 0.60
CA GLU A 712 -48.76 -2.16 1.80
C GLU A 712 -48.33 -0.71 1.48
N SER A 713 -48.35 -0.33 0.19
CA SER A 713 -47.83 0.98 -0.25
C SER A 713 -48.86 2.10 -0.07
N PRO A 714 -48.45 3.35 0.12
CA PRO A 714 -49.32 4.52 0.10
C PRO A 714 -50.13 4.64 -1.21
N THR A 715 -49.62 4.08 -2.33
CA THR A 715 -50.29 4.07 -3.62
C THR A 715 -51.47 3.13 -3.61
N MET A 716 -51.33 1.94 -3.03
CA MET A 716 -52.46 1.00 -2.81
C MET A 716 -53.50 1.63 -1.89
N GLY A 717 -53.07 2.27 -0.78
CA GLY A 717 -53.97 2.96 0.14
C GLY A 717 -54.82 4.03 -0.58
N ARG A 718 -54.21 4.81 -1.49
CA ARG A 718 -54.98 5.78 -2.32
C ARG A 718 -55.94 5.12 -3.26
N ALA A 719 -55.53 4.06 -3.94
CA ALA A 719 -56.41 3.33 -4.87
C ALA A 719 -57.62 2.72 -4.16
N LEU A 720 -57.41 2.05 -3.01
CA LEU A 720 -58.50 1.49 -2.22
C LEU A 720 -59.43 2.56 -1.61
N THR A 721 -58.88 3.72 -1.20
CA THR A 721 -59.69 4.87 -0.75
C THR A 721 -60.58 5.39 -1.90
N LEU A 722 -60.03 5.50 -3.12
CA LEU A 722 -60.76 5.93 -4.30
C LEU A 722 -61.84 4.89 -4.67
N LEU A 723 -61.55 3.59 -4.63
CA LEU A 723 -62.52 2.50 -4.89
C LEU A 723 -63.67 2.58 -3.92
N GLY A 724 -63.41 2.77 -2.63
CA GLY A 724 -64.45 2.95 -1.63
C GLY A 724 -65.34 4.16 -1.92
N ASN A 725 -64.74 5.29 -2.31
CA ASN A 725 -65.48 6.49 -2.69
C ASN A 725 -66.39 6.26 -3.92
N LEU A 726 -65.86 5.61 -4.98
CA LEU A 726 -66.60 5.31 -6.20
C LEU A 726 -67.83 4.39 -5.90
N ARG A 727 -67.62 3.36 -5.08
CA ARG A 727 -68.67 2.45 -4.63
C ARG A 727 -69.74 3.16 -3.81
N ILE A 728 -69.39 4.10 -2.92
CA ILE A 728 -70.36 4.94 -2.18
C ILE A 728 -71.17 5.77 -3.18
N GLN A 729 -70.53 6.38 -4.18
CA GLN A 729 -71.21 7.18 -5.22
C GLN A 729 -72.16 6.32 -6.08
N ALA A 730 -71.84 5.06 -6.34
CA ALA A 730 -72.63 4.11 -7.07
C ALA A 730 -73.81 3.56 -6.20
N GLY A 731 -73.88 3.91 -4.90
CA GLY A 731 -74.86 3.39 -3.96
C GLY A 731 -74.52 2.02 -3.35
N GLU A 732 -73.29 1.57 -3.53
CA GLU A 732 -72.72 0.28 -3.10
C GLU A 732 -71.97 0.41 -1.76
N ALA A 733 -72.58 1.10 -0.80
CA ALA A 733 -71.88 1.44 0.47
C ALA A 733 -71.38 0.20 1.25
N GLN A 734 -72.09 -0.92 1.18
CA GLN A 734 -71.71 -2.19 1.81
C GLN A 734 -70.42 -2.76 1.16
N ALA A 735 -70.32 -2.68 -0.17
CA ALA A 735 -69.10 -3.12 -0.90
C ALA A 735 -67.89 -2.18 -0.67
N ALA A 736 -68.14 -0.93 -0.34
CA ALA A 736 -67.06 0.06 -0.05
C ALA A 736 -66.28 -0.22 1.27
N GLU A 737 -67.00 -0.80 2.27
CA GLU A 737 -66.43 -0.98 3.61
C GLU A 737 -65.14 -1.79 3.60
N GLY A 738 -65.06 -2.89 2.86
CA GLY A 738 -63.88 -3.77 2.81
C GLY A 738 -62.63 -3.04 2.33
N ALA A 739 -62.74 -2.38 1.18
CA ALA A 739 -61.63 -1.61 0.60
C ALA A 739 -61.19 -0.45 1.50
N LEU A 740 -62.14 0.25 2.15
CA LEU A 740 -61.82 1.36 3.05
C LEU A 740 -61.17 0.91 4.35
N ARG A 741 -61.49 -0.24 4.90
CA ARG A 741 -60.79 -0.80 6.07
C ARG A 741 -59.37 -1.24 5.73
N GLU A 742 -59.18 -1.83 4.60
CA GLU A 742 -57.85 -2.18 4.11
C GLU A 742 -57.01 -0.94 3.88
N ALA A 743 -57.52 0.08 3.20
CA ALA A 743 -56.89 1.36 3.06
C ALA A 743 -56.50 2.00 4.38
N LEU A 744 -57.43 1.95 5.37
CA LEU A 744 -57.14 2.51 6.72
C LEU A 744 -55.99 1.78 7.39
N THR A 745 -55.96 0.44 7.31
CA THR A 745 -54.83 -0.35 7.86
C THR A 745 -53.50 0.04 7.23
N ILE A 746 -53.44 0.23 5.89
CA ILE A 746 -52.22 0.70 5.20
C ILE A 746 -51.80 2.06 5.70
N TRP A 747 -52.73 3.03 5.87
CA TRP A 747 -52.38 4.36 6.34
C TRP A 747 -51.93 4.38 7.81
N GLU A 748 -52.50 3.57 8.67
CA GLU A 748 -52.17 3.47 10.10
C GLU A 748 -50.84 2.74 10.33
N SER A 749 -50.47 1.80 9.47
CA SER A 749 -49.18 1.07 9.56
C SER A 749 -48.00 1.81 8.96
N ALA A 750 -48.21 2.88 8.19
CA ALA A 750 -47.16 3.63 7.56
C ALA A 750 -46.26 4.33 8.59
N GLU A 751 -44.95 4.27 8.44
CA GLU A 751 -43.99 4.96 9.33
C GLU A 751 -44.21 6.47 9.45
N THR A 752 -44.66 7.09 8.36
CA THR A 752 -45.04 8.52 8.30
C THR A 752 -46.40 8.64 7.60
N PRO A 753 -47.53 8.46 8.33
CA PRO A 753 -48.86 8.55 7.74
C PRO A 753 -49.11 9.93 7.11
N ASP A 754 -49.66 9.97 5.89
CA ASP A 754 -50.16 11.22 5.30
C ASP A 754 -51.48 11.58 6.03
N PRO A 755 -51.51 12.64 6.83
CA PRO A 755 -52.65 12.98 7.66
C PRO A 755 -53.90 13.32 6.82
N VAL A 756 -53.72 13.84 5.60
CA VAL A 756 -54.81 14.17 4.69
C VAL A 756 -55.45 12.87 4.15
N GLN A 757 -54.63 11.91 3.71
CA GLN A 757 -55.12 10.63 3.17
C GLN A 757 -55.76 9.78 4.26
N LEU A 758 -55.14 9.72 5.44
CA LEU A 758 -55.66 9.02 6.60
C LEU A 758 -57.07 9.56 6.98
N SER A 759 -57.17 10.89 7.12
CA SER A 759 -58.44 11.54 7.46
C SER A 759 -59.49 11.38 6.35
N GLN A 760 -59.13 11.45 5.07
CA GLN A 760 -60.03 11.17 3.95
C GLN A 760 -60.57 9.72 3.99
N THR A 761 -59.71 8.75 4.27
CA THR A 761 -60.07 7.35 4.36
C THR A 761 -61.05 7.11 5.54
N LYS A 762 -60.74 7.68 6.73
CA LYS A 762 -61.63 7.66 7.90
C LYS A 762 -63.00 8.25 7.56
N ALA A 763 -63.04 9.41 6.88
CA ALA A 763 -64.26 10.09 6.49
C ALA A 763 -65.10 9.24 5.53
N GLN A 764 -64.47 8.63 4.53
CA GLN A 764 -65.20 7.75 3.58
C GLN A 764 -65.72 6.48 4.25
N LEU A 765 -64.93 5.86 5.14
CA LEU A 765 -65.36 4.70 5.91
C LEU A 765 -66.54 5.06 6.84
N GLY A 766 -66.46 6.20 7.52
CA GLY A 766 -67.58 6.70 8.33
C GLY A 766 -68.83 6.97 7.52
N ARG A 767 -68.71 7.53 6.30
CA ARG A 767 -69.83 7.72 5.36
C ARG A 767 -70.46 6.38 4.93
N ALA A 768 -69.62 5.38 4.58
CA ALA A 768 -70.06 4.06 4.19
C ALA A 768 -70.87 3.37 5.33
N LEU A 769 -70.36 3.43 6.54
CA LEU A 769 -71.08 2.89 7.72
C LEU A 769 -72.37 3.62 8.00
N PHE A 770 -72.41 4.93 7.88
CA PHE A 770 -73.66 5.71 8.04
C PHE A 770 -74.72 5.29 7.01
N LEU A 771 -74.30 5.12 5.74
CA LEU A 771 -75.24 4.69 4.67
C LEU A 771 -75.68 3.25 4.80
N THR A 772 -75.07 2.44 5.64
CA THR A 772 -75.45 1.05 5.96
C THR A 772 -76.12 0.94 7.35
N ASP A 773 -76.78 2.00 7.83
CA ASP A 773 -77.49 2.10 9.11
C ASP A 773 -76.65 1.82 10.38
N ARG A 774 -75.36 2.04 10.31
CA ARG A 774 -74.43 1.86 11.44
C ARG A 774 -73.86 3.22 11.92
N ALA A 775 -74.80 4.11 12.26
CA ALA A 775 -74.51 5.50 12.64
C ALA A 775 -73.63 5.62 13.88
N GLU A 776 -73.77 4.75 14.87
CA GLU A 776 -72.93 4.76 16.07
C GLU A 776 -71.47 4.41 15.81
N GLU A 777 -71.20 3.53 14.82
CA GLU A 777 -69.81 3.21 14.41
C GLU A 777 -69.26 4.28 13.47
N ALA A 778 -70.10 5.00 12.75
CA ALA A 778 -69.69 6.10 11.88
C ALA A 778 -69.21 7.36 12.65
N GLU A 779 -69.84 7.62 13.82
CA GLU A 779 -69.62 8.84 14.62
C GLU A 779 -68.12 9.10 14.94
N PRO A 780 -67.37 8.17 15.56
CA PRO A 780 -65.99 8.41 15.91
C PRO A 780 -65.12 8.66 14.66
N LEU A 781 -65.34 7.92 13.57
CA LEU A 781 -64.58 8.07 12.34
C LEU A 781 -64.79 9.44 11.68
N LEU A 782 -66.02 9.93 11.62
CA LEU A 782 -66.34 11.23 11.04
C LEU A 782 -65.83 12.39 11.92
N THR A 783 -65.95 12.26 13.25
CA THR A 783 -65.49 13.29 14.18
C THR A 783 -63.98 13.40 14.18
N ASP A 784 -63.24 12.26 14.19
CA ASP A 784 -61.80 12.24 14.11
C ASP A 784 -61.29 12.81 12.77
N ALA A 785 -61.88 12.39 11.65
CA ALA A 785 -61.55 12.91 10.33
C ALA A 785 -61.76 14.43 10.23
N TYR A 786 -62.86 14.93 10.80
CA TYR A 786 -63.11 16.38 10.81
C TYR A 786 -62.04 17.11 11.65
N ALA A 787 -61.74 16.61 12.84
CA ALA A 787 -60.77 17.22 13.73
C ALA A 787 -59.37 17.27 13.11
N GLU A 788 -58.94 16.18 12.50
CA GLU A 788 -57.64 16.07 11.82
C GLU A 788 -57.56 17.00 10.59
N MET A 789 -58.59 16.96 9.72
CA MET A 789 -58.63 17.84 8.54
C MET A 789 -58.64 19.33 8.89
N ARG A 790 -59.34 19.72 9.98
CA ARG A 790 -59.35 21.07 10.47
C ARG A 790 -57.95 21.56 10.93
N GLN A 791 -57.19 20.69 11.53
CA GLN A 791 -55.80 21.03 11.92
C GLN A 791 -54.89 21.24 10.73
N VAL A 792 -55.07 20.47 9.66
CA VAL A 792 -54.19 20.51 8.46
C VAL A 792 -54.58 21.63 7.49
N GLY A 793 -55.88 21.78 7.18
CA GLY A 793 -56.36 22.68 6.14
C GLY A 793 -57.31 23.80 6.62
N GLY A 794 -57.66 23.80 7.89
CA GLY A 794 -58.64 24.75 8.46
C GLY A 794 -60.11 24.37 8.17
N GLU A 795 -60.99 25.15 8.69
CA GLU A 795 -62.44 24.94 8.55
C GLU A 795 -62.95 25.23 7.11
N ALA A 796 -62.27 26.07 6.39
CA ALA A 796 -62.62 26.40 4.99
C ALA A 796 -62.18 25.33 3.97
N HIS A 797 -61.43 24.32 4.37
CA HIS A 797 -60.99 23.26 3.47
C HIS A 797 -62.17 22.48 2.89
N PRO A 798 -62.24 22.19 1.58
CA PRO A 798 -63.42 21.52 0.98
C PRO A 798 -63.79 20.18 1.60
N VAL A 799 -62.77 19.41 2.05
CA VAL A 799 -63.02 18.11 2.73
C VAL A 799 -63.61 18.34 4.12
N SER A 800 -63.07 19.33 4.88
CA SER A 800 -63.58 19.65 6.22
C SER A 800 -65.07 20.03 6.14
N ARG A 801 -65.47 20.85 5.15
CA ARG A 801 -66.88 21.24 4.92
C ARG A 801 -67.75 20.04 4.57
N ARG A 802 -67.26 19.16 3.69
CA ARG A 802 -67.99 17.96 3.27
C ARG A 802 -68.23 17.02 4.46
N VAL A 803 -67.23 16.80 5.28
CA VAL A 803 -67.34 15.96 6.49
C VAL A 803 -68.25 16.62 7.52
N ALA A 804 -68.24 17.93 7.67
CA ALA A 804 -69.19 18.66 8.52
C ALA A 804 -70.61 18.45 8.05
N GLY A 805 -70.87 18.46 6.73
CA GLY A 805 -72.24 18.12 6.22
C GLY A 805 -72.68 16.68 6.56
N TRP A 806 -71.71 15.72 6.47
CA TRP A 806 -72.02 14.33 6.84
C TRP A 806 -72.28 14.16 8.32
N LEU A 807 -71.63 14.91 9.19
CA LEU A 807 -71.82 14.98 10.62
C LEU A 807 -73.21 15.58 10.96
N VAL A 808 -73.67 16.60 10.20
CA VAL A 808 -75.06 17.12 10.33
C VAL A 808 -76.06 16.03 10.05
N ASP A 809 -75.96 15.29 8.92
CA ASP A 809 -76.83 14.19 8.57
C ASP A 809 -76.84 13.09 9.65
N LEU A 810 -75.65 12.70 10.13
CA LEU A 810 -75.50 11.72 11.19
C LEU A 810 -76.15 12.12 12.48
N TYR A 811 -75.94 13.33 12.99
CA TYR A 811 -76.54 13.77 14.28
C TYR A 811 -78.07 13.99 14.21
N ILE A 812 -78.53 14.36 13.02
CA ILE A 812 -80.02 14.37 12.78
C ILE A 812 -80.60 12.95 12.91
N THR A 813 -79.97 11.96 12.30
CA THR A 813 -80.37 10.53 12.34
C THR A 813 -80.29 9.96 13.75
N LEU A 814 -79.31 10.39 14.56
CA LEU A 814 -79.14 9.98 15.96
C LEU A 814 -80.02 10.73 16.97
N ASP A 815 -80.94 11.60 16.48
CA ASP A 815 -81.78 12.46 17.27
C ASP A 815 -81.04 13.40 18.26
N ARG A 816 -79.91 13.96 17.75
CA ARG A 816 -78.97 14.86 18.49
C ARG A 816 -78.86 16.26 17.85
N PRO A 817 -80.00 17.02 17.74
CA PRO A 817 -79.99 18.29 16.97
C PRO A 817 -79.04 19.32 17.45
N ALA A 818 -78.79 19.40 18.77
CA ALA A 818 -77.75 20.38 19.30
C ALA A 818 -76.32 20.11 18.77
N GLN A 819 -76.00 18.86 18.52
CA GLN A 819 -74.68 18.52 17.92
C GLN A 819 -74.69 18.77 16.38
N ALA A 820 -75.83 18.52 15.69
CA ALA A 820 -75.93 18.86 14.28
C ALA A 820 -75.82 20.38 14.04
N ASP A 821 -76.34 21.23 14.90
CA ASP A 821 -76.28 22.69 14.80
C ASP A 821 -74.85 23.22 14.85
N VAL A 822 -73.90 22.57 15.62
CA VAL A 822 -72.50 22.92 15.65
C VAL A 822 -71.85 22.83 14.28
N PHE A 823 -72.19 21.82 13.47
CA PHE A 823 -71.58 21.59 12.16
C PHE A 823 -72.36 22.26 10.99
N ARG A 824 -73.59 22.66 11.19
CA ARG A 824 -74.42 23.27 10.15
C ARG A 824 -73.85 24.56 9.59
N SER A 825 -73.42 25.49 10.43
CA SER A 825 -72.76 26.73 10.01
C SER A 825 -71.40 26.51 9.28
N LEU A 826 -70.76 25.41 9.61
CA LEU A 826 -69.48 25.00 9.02
C LEU A 826 -69.63 24.29 7.68
N SER A 827 -70.73 23.69 7.41
CA SER A 827 -71.07 23.02 6.13
C SER A 827 -71.54 24.00 5.04
N GLU A 828 -72.21 25.12 5.45
CA GLU A 828 -72.86 26.11 4.57
C GLU A 828 -71.91 27.26 4.15
N GLY A 829 -70.80 27.45 4.82
CA GLY A 829 -69.76 28.51 4.57
C GLY A 829 -68.77 28.09 3.51
#